data_390d346126eb05cd36a74873891a2c00
#
_entry.id   390d346126eb05cd36a74873891a2c00
#
_cell.length_a   1.000
_cell.length_b   1.000
_cell.length_c   1.000
_cell.angle_alpha   90.00
_cell.angle_beta   90.00
_cell.angle_gamma   90.00
#
_symmetry.space_group_name_H-M   'P 1'
#
loop_
_entity.id
_entity.type
_entity.pdbx_description
1 polymer ?
#
loop_
_entity_poly.entity_id
_entity_poly.type
_entity_poly.pdbx_seq_one_letter_code
_entity_poly.pdbx_strand_id
1 'polypeptide(L)'
;VSDAVLPPILTDWFAGRGWRPRRHQIEMLDAARAGEHALLVAATGAGKTLAGFLPSLAELIERPTKGLHTLYISPLKALAVDVQRNLLTPIEEMGVSIRVETRTGDTPHERKVRQRARPPEILLTTPESLSLLLSYEDSLTMFAGLKTVVIDEVHAFATGKRGDLLALAMARLQRLAPEMRRVALSATVADPDGYRAWLAPDGDIHAVTLVKGEKGADPDIAILLPEDRVPWAGHSGVYAIPQVMAEIETHRTTIVFCNTRGLAELVFQQLWKVNELKLPIGVHHGSLSLEARRKAEQAMADGKLRALVATASLDLGVDWGDVDCVIQMGAPKGSSRLLQRIGRANHRLDESSEAVVVPGNRFEYLEARAALDAVEQGELDPDVFRPGALDVLAQHVMACACAAPFDAAEMLQEVRAALPYSALEQETFDRVLSFIADGGYSLRAYDKFKRLTKGQDGLWRVTRPAFIAQHRLNAGIIVEAPMLDVRFKNGRRLGKVEEAFGSQLSPGDTFFFAGLSLEVERVELTDLIVRASAKQARYVSYMGARLAITSTLADRVRVFLHDRSQWRRFPDDVREWLEVQERRSAIPAPAQLLVETFPHEGKHHMVAYSFEGWNAHQSLGMLITRRMENAGLKPLGFVANDYGLA
;
A
#
# COMPACT_ATOMS: atom_id res chain seq x y z
N VAL A 1 -23.68 5.33 -27.86
CA VAL A 1 -24.04 5.42 -26.44
C VAL A 1 -25.14 4.39 -26.22
N SER A 2 -24.83 3.31 -25.51
CA SER A 2 -25.78 2.27 -25.16
C SER A 2 -26.84 2.87 -24.21
N ASP A 3 -28.13 2.58 -24.50
CA ASP A 3 -29.25 2.96 -23.65
C ASP A 3 -29.37 1.96 -22.46
N ALA A 4 -28.31 1.82 -21.66
CA ALA A 4 -28.43 1.05 -20.43
C ALA A 4 -29.40 1.77 -19.48
N VAL A 5 -30.64 1.32 -19.48
CA VAL A 5 -31.67 1.89 -18.63
C VAL A 5 -31.40 1.52 -17.19
N LEU A 6 -31.00 2.51 -16.38
CA LEU A 6 -30.97 2.33 -14.92
C LEU A 6 -32.37 1.98 -14.38
N PRO A 7 -32.45 1.17 -13.33
CA PRO A 7 -33.72 1.05 -12.58
C PRO A 7 -34.29 2.42 -12.24
N PRO A 8 -35.61 2.64 -12.36
CA PRO A 8 -36.23 3.95 -12.14
C PRO A 8 -35.82 4.61 -10.82
N ILE A 9 -35.74 3.85 -9.74
CA ILE A 9 -35.37 4.33 -8.42
C ILE A 9 -33.92 4.89 -8.39
N LEU A 10 -32.99 4.32 -9.15
CA LEU A 10 -31.61 4.84 -9.31
C LEU A 10 -31.61 6.10 -10.17
N THR A 11 -32.41 6.14 -11.24
CA THR A 11 -32.56 7.33 -12.08
C THR A 11 -33.11 8.51 -11.28
N ASP A 12 -34.14 8.27 -10.48
CA ASP A 12 -34.75 9.28 -9.62
C ASP A 12 -33.80 9.76 -8.53
N TRP A 13 -32.99 8.85 -7.96
CA TRP A 13 -31.99 9.20 -6.97
C TRP A 13 -30.90 10.11 -7.57
N PHE A 14 -30.35 9.80 -8.75
CA PHE A 14 -29.41 10.67 -9.45
C PHE A 14 -30.01 12.06 -9.74
N ALA A 15 -31.26 12.08 -10.26
CA ALA A 15 -31.94 13.31 -10.57
C ALA A 15 -32.22 14.15 -9.30
N GLY A 16 -32.62 13.54 -8.19
CA GLY A 16 -32.86 14.18 -6.90
C GLY A 16 -31.61 14.88 -6.32
N ARG A 17 -30.43 14.41 -6.66
CA ARG A 17 -29.15 15.03 -6.30
C ARG A 17 -28.62 16.02 -7.35
N GLY A 18 -29.32 16.21 -8.44
CA GLY A 18 -28.86 17.02 -9.58
C GLY A 18 -27.66 16.39 -10.31
N TRP A 19 -27.45 15.08 -10.15
CA TRP A 19 -26.36 14.36 -10.77
C TRP A 19 -26.83 13.65 -12.05
N ARG A 20 -25.86 13.38 -12.91
CA ARG A 20 -26.03 12.47 -14.05
C ARG A 20 -25.01 11.36 -13.95
N PRO A 21 -25.37 10.11 -14.25
CA PRO A 21 -24.41 9.01 -14.33
C PRO A 21 -23.31 9.36 -15.32
N ARG A 22 -22.05 9.13 -14.93
CA ARG A 22 -20.92 9.36 -15.80
C ARG A 22 -20.81 8.22 -16.82
N ARG A 23 -20.18 8.50 -17.97
CA ARG A 23 -20.03 7.52 -19.05
C ARG A 23 -19.46 6.18 -18.56
N HIS A 24 -18.35 6.20 -17.81
CA HIS A 24 -17.73 4.98 -17.28
C HIS A 24 -18.61 4.21 -16.28
N GLN A 25 -19.52 4.88 -15.56
CA GLN A 25 -20.48 4.22 -14.67
C GLN A 25 -21.52 3.42 -15.47
N ILE A 26 -21.95 3.96 -16.62
CA ILE A 26 -22.84 3.24 -17.53
C ILE A 26 -22.11 2.10 -18.24
N GLU A 27 -20.88 2.31 -18.72
CA GLU A 27 -20.06 1.26 -19.34
C GLU A 27 -19.81 0.08 -18.38
N MET A 28 -19.61 0.35 -17.06
CA MET A 28 -19.52 -0.71 -16.04
C MET A 28 -20.83 -1.48 -15.87
N LEU A 29 -21.97 -0.80 -15.96
CA LEU A 29 -23.28 -1.46 -15.90
C LEU A 29 -23.52 -2.32 -17.14
N ASP A 30 -23.13 -1.85 -18.33
CA ASP A 30 -23.24 -2.61 -19.57
C ASP A 30 -22.39 -3.88 -19.55
N ALA A 31 -21.11 -3.77 -19.14
CA ALA A 31 -20.25 -4.92 -18.95
C ALA A 31 -20.85 -5.96 -17.98
N ALA A 32 -21.42 -5.47 -16.87
CA ALA A 32 -22.07 -6.35 -15.91
C ALA A 32 -23.29 -7.08 -16.48
N ARG A 33 -24.12 -6.41 -17.28
CA ARG A 33 -25.28 -7.01 -17.96
C ARG A 33 -24.89 -8.01 -19.04
N ALA A 34 -23.74 -7.77 -19.68
CA ALA A 34 -23.14 -8.72 -20.61
C ALA A 34 -22.50 -9.95 -19.91
N GLY A 35 -22.41 -9.94 -18.58
CA GLY A 35 -21.75 -11.01 -17.80
C GLY A 35 -20.23 -10.94 -17.83
N GLU A 36 -19.65 -9.82 -18.27
CA GLU A 36 -18.22 -9.65 -18.45
C GLU A 36 -17.50 -9.28 -17.15
N HIS A 37 -16.24 -9.67 -17.04
CA HIS A 37 -15.30 -9.09 -16.06
C HIS A 37 -14.92 -7.67 -16.50
N ALA A 38 -14.58 -6.78 -15.57
CA ALA A 38 -14.27 -5.40 -15.92
C ALA A 38 -13.14 -4.80 -15.08
N LEU A 39 -12.27 -4.04 -15.75
CA LEU A 39 -11.27 -3.18 -15.11
C LEU A 39 -11.62 -1.71 -15.40
N LEU A 40 -11.94 -0.95 -14.35
CA LEU A 40 -12.09 0.50 -14.44
C LEU A 40 -10.78 1.19 -14.06
N VAL A 41 -10.22 1.96 -14.99
CA VAL A 41 -9.07 2.85 -14.74
C VAL A 41 -9.57 4.29 -14.82
N ALA A 42 -9.54 5.01 -13.71
CA ALA A 42 -10.02 6.38 -13.65
C ALA A 42 -9.30 7.20 -12.56
N ALA A 43 -9.20 8.50 -12.77
CA ALA A 43 -8.58 9.43 -11.82
C ALA A 43 -9.29 9.40 -10.44
N THR A 44 -8.61 9.90 -9.41
CA THR A 44 -9.24 10.13 -8.10
C THR A 44 -10.36 11.16 -8.25
N GLY A 45 -11.45 11.03 -7.48
CA GLY A 45 -12.63 11.92 -7.63
C GLY A 45 -13.54 11.59 -8.82
N ALA A 46 -13.19 10.62 -9.68
CA ALA A 46 -14.02 10.23 -10.82
C ALA A 46 -15.28 9.42 -10.44
N GLY A 47 -15.52 9.12 -9.16
CA GLY A 47 -16.65 8.31 -8.73
C GLY A 47 -16.49 6.81 -9.00
N LYS A 48 -15.24 6.31 -8.96
CA LYS A 48 -14.92 4.87 -9.14
C LYS A 48 -15.70 3.94 -8.24
N THR A 49 -15.79 4.28 -6.96
CA THR A 49 -16.48 3.45 -5.96
C THR A 49 -17.95 3.22 -6.35
N LEU A 50 -18.66 4.29 -6.72
CA LEU A 50 -20.04 4.18 -7.20
C LEU A 50 -20.11 3.38 -8.50
N ALA A 51 -19.19 3.57 -9.43
CA ALA A 51 -19.11 2.80 -10.68
C ALA A 51 -18.97 1.28 -10.41
N GLY A 52 -18.18 0.90 -9.40
CA GLY A 52 -18.04 -0.51 -8.99
C GLY A 52 -19.27 -1.11 -8.33
N PHE A 53 -20.05 -0.30 -7.61
CA PHE A 53 -21.27 -0.78 -6.92
C PHE A 53 -22.54 -0.65 -7.75
N LEU A 54 -22.60 0.27 -8.72
CA LEU A 54 -23.80 0.55 -9.50
C LEU A 54 -24.43 -0.70 -10.13
N PRO A 55 -23.65 -1.61 -10.75
CA PRO A 55 -24.22 -2.86 -11.27
C PRO A 55 -24.84 -3.73 -10.17
N SER A 56 -24.18 -3.87 -9.03
CA SER A 56 -24.68 -4.68 -7.91
C SER A 56 -25.93 -4.08 -7.28
N LEU A 57 -26.01 -2.75 -7.16
CA LEU A 57 -27.21 -2.06 -6.68
C LEU A 57 -28.37 -2.25 -7.66
N ALA A 58 -28.15 -2.08 -8.96
CA ALA A 58 -29.15 -2.30 -9.99
C ALA A 58 -29.71 -3.73 -9.94
N GLU A 59 -28.82 -4.74 -9.89
CA GLU A 59 -29.22 -6.16 -9.80
C GLU A 59 -30.03 -6.47 -8.53
N LEU A 60 -29.58 -5.97 -7.36
CA LEU A 60 -30.28 -6.20 -6.08
C LEU A 60 -31.62 -5.48 -5.98
N ILE A 61 -31.78 -4.34 -6.65
CA ILE A 61 -33.03 -3.61 -6.77
C ILE A 61 -34.00 -4.37 -7.69
N GLU A 62 -33.53 -4.81 -8.86
CA GLU A 62 -34.36 -5.53 -9.84
C GLU A 62 -34.70 -6.95 -9.37
N ARG A 63 -33.76 -7.62 -8.71
CA ARG A 63 -33.90 -9.02 -8.26
C ARG A 63 -33.36 -9.19 -6.85
N PRO A 64 -34.11 -8.83 -5.81
CA PRO A 64 -33.69 -8.99 -4.43
C PRO A 64 -33.32 -10.45 -4.12
N THR A 65 -32.13 -10.67 -3.61
CA THR A 65 -31.61 -12.00 -3.23
C THR A 65 -31.36 -12.06 -1.73
N LYS A 66 -31.39 -13.27 -1.17
CA LYS A 66 -30.94 -13.51 0.22
C LYS A 66 -29.57 -14.14 0.20
N GLY A 67 -28.68 -13.65 1.04
CA GLY A 67 -27.27 -14.12 1.13
C GLY A 67 -26.31 -13.21 0.39
N LEU A 68 -25.06 -13.65 0.26
CA LEU A 68 -23.99 -12.84 -0.28
C LEU A 68 -24.08 -12.73 -1.80
N HIS A 69 -24.38 -11.52 -2.28
CA HIS A 69 -24.41 -11.18 -3.70
C HIS A 69 -23.11 -10.52 -4.15
N THR A 70 -22.60 -9.57 -3.37
CA THR A 70 -21.41 -8.78 -3.73
C THR A 70 -20.39 -8.82 -2.61
N LEU A 71 -19.14 -9.12 -2.98
CA LEU A 71 -17.99 -9.04 -2.10
C LEU A 71 -17.11 -7.86 -2.56
N TYR A 72 -16.90 -6.89 -1.67
CA TYR A 72 -16.01 -5.76 -1.93
C TYR A 72 -14.70 -5.91 -1.15
N ILE A 73 -13.58 -5.81 -1.84
CA ILE A 73 -12.26 -6.03 -1.28
C ILE A 73 -11.48 -4.72 -1.35
N SER A 74 -11.10 -4.24 -0.17
CA SER A 74 -10.32 -3.01 0.01
C SER A 74 -8.91 -3.31 0.54
N PRO A 75 -7.89 -2.57 0.11
CA PRO A 75 -6.53 -2.71 0.64
C PRO A 75 -6.40 -2.32 2.11
N LEU A 76 -7.27 -1.44 2.61
CA LEU A 76 -7.22 -0.91 3.98
C LEU A 76 -8.54 -1.08 4.72
N LYS A 77 -8.45 -1.35 6.04
CA LYS A 77 -9.62 -1.44 6.93
C LYS A 77 -10.40 -0.12 7.00
N ALA A 78 -9.69 1.01 7.05
CA ALA A 78 -10.31 2.35 7.11
C ALA A 78 -11.13 2.63 5.85
N LEU A 79 -10.58 2.33 4.67
CA LEU A 79 -11.28 2.49 3.40
C LEU A 79 -12.57 1.66 3.33
N ALA A 80 -12.54 0.41 3.82
CA ALA A 80 -13.74 -0.43 3.86
C ALA A 80 -14.87 0.17 4.73
N VAL A 81 -14.51 0.88 5.81
CA VAL A 81 -15.48 1.56 6.68
C VAL A 81 -16.02 2.82 6.03
N ASP A 82 -15.17 3.59 5.35
CA ASP A 82 -15.57 4.80 4.64
C ASP A 82 -16.50 4.49 3.47
N VAL A 83 -16.13 3.51 2.64
CA VAL A 83 -16.97 3.01 1.55
C VAL A 83 -18.32 2.51 2.07
N GLN A 84 -18.38 1.87 3.23
CA GLN A 84 -19.65 1.45 3.83
C GLN A 84 -20.55 2.67 4.07
N ARG A 85 -20.03 3.75 4.64
CA ARG A 85 -20.81 4.99 4.86
C ARG A 85 -21.31 5.56 3.53
N ASN A 86 -20.43 5.69 2.54
CA ASN A 86 -20.76 6.23 1.24
C ASN A 86 -21.78 5.37 0.48
N LEU A 87 -21.86 4.07 0.74
CA LEU A 87 -22.83 3.15 0.13
C LEU A 87 -24.16 3.12 0.91
N LEU A 88 -24.14 3.26 2.23
CA LEU A 88 -25.36 3.27 3.03
C LEU A 88 -26.24 4.48 2.74
N THR A 89 -25.65 5.67 2.54
CA THR A 89 -26.38 6.89 2.22
C THR A 89 -27.32 6.73 1.01
N PRO A 90 -26.85 6.32 -0.19
CA PRO A 90 -27.76 6.10 -1.33
C PRO A 90 -28.78 4.99 -1.08
N ILE A 91 -28.43 3.92 -0.38
CA ILE A 91 -29.36 2.83 -0.05
C ILE A 91 -30.50 3.33 0.84
N GLU A 92 -30.20 4.13 1.86
CA GLU A 92 -31.18 4.72 2.78
C GLU A 92 -32.06 5.76 2.07
N GLU A 93 -31.44 6.63 1.26
CA GLU A 93 -32.17 7.66 0.50
C GLU A 93 -33.16 7.07 -0.53
N MET A 94 -32.79 5.97 -1.16
CA MET A 94 -33.66 5.23 -2.09
C MET A 94 -34.70 4.37 -1.36
N GLY A 95 -34.59 4.18 -0.05
CA GLY A 95 -35.48 3.32 0.73
C GLY A 95 -35.40 1.84 0.36
N VAL A 96 -34.31 1.36 -0.21
CA VAL A 96 -34.13 -0.04 -0.61
C VAL A 96 -33.59 -0.89 0.54
N SER A 97 -34.05 -2.15 0.63
CA SER A 97 -33.65 -3.07 1.71
C SER A 97 -32.45 -3.92 1.31
N ILE A 98 -31.27 -3.33 1.34
CA ILE A 98 -29.98 -4.02 1.08
C ILE A 98 -29.09 -3.91 2.32
N ARG A 99 -28.67 -5.05 2.87
CA ARG A 99 -27.77 -5.05 4.03
C ARG A 99 -26.33 -4.97 3.58
N VAL A 100 -25.61 -3.99 4.12
CA VAL A 100 -24.18 -3.76 3.86
C VAL A 100 -23.42 -3.90 5.18
N GLU A 101 -22.48 -4.81 5.24
CA GLU A 101 -21.66 -5.00 6.44
C GLU A 101 -20.17 -5.04 6.12
N THR A 102 -19.36 -4.58 7.08
CA THR A 102 -17.90 -4.73 7.01
C THR A 102 -17.41 -5.90 7.84
N ARG A 103 -16.41 -6.61 7.32
CA ARG A 103 -15.66 -7.66 8.01
C ARG A 103 -14.16 -7.43 7.87
N THR A 104 -13.54 -7.02 8.96
CA THR A 104 -12.09 -6.78 9.06
C THR A 104 -11.53 -7.47 10.31
N GLY A 105 -10.23 -7.37 10.55
CA GLY A 105 -9.62 -7.84 11.79
C GLY A 105 -10.31 -7.28 13.04
N ASP A 106 -10.79 -6.03 12.97
CA ASP A 106 -11.36 -5.29 14.10
C ASP A 106 -12.86 -5.58 14.34
N THR A 107 -13.52 -6.33 13.46
CA THR A 107 -14.94 -6.71 13.62
C THR A 107 -15.11 -7.64 14.83
N PRO A 108 -16.06 -7.38 15.75
CA PRO A 108 -16.31 -8.23 16.93
C PRO A 108 -16.61 -9.69 16.55
N HIS A 109 -16.19 -10.62 17.42
CA HIS A 109 -16.32 -12.06 17.17
C HIS A 109 -17.76 -12.50 16.91
N GLU A 110 -18.71 -12.05 17.72
CA GLU A 110 -20.14 -12.37 17.58
C GLU A 110 -20.69 -11.95 16.21
N ARG A 111 -20.30 -10.74 15.75
CA ARG A 111 -20.66 -10.25 14.43
C ARG A 111 -20.05 -11.11 13.32
N LYS A 112 -18.79 -11.53 13.48
CA LYS A 112 -18.11 -12.45 12.54
C LYS A 112 -18.84 -13.80 12.42
N VAL A 113 -19.33 -14.36 13.53
CA VAL A 113 -20.11 -15.60 13.55
C VAL A 113 -21.45 -15.40 12.85
N ARG A 114 -22.18 -14.33 13.21
CA ARG A 114 -23.46 -13.99 12.58
C ARG A 114 -23.35 -13.81 11.06
N GLN A 115 -22.32 -13.11 10.58
CA GLN A 115 -22.10 -12.86 9.16
C GLN A 115 -21.88 -14.15 8.35
N ARG A 116 -21.32 -15.21 8.94
CA ARG A 116 -21.19 -16.50 8.28
C ARG A 116 -22.51 -17.25 8.25
N ALA A 117 -23.27 -17.21 9.34
CA ALA A 117 -24.56 -17.89 9.43
C ALA A 117 -25.67 -17.20 8.61
N ARG A 118 -25.62 -15.87 8.51
CA ARG A 118 -26.56 -15.02 7.78
C ARG A 118 -25.82 -13.91 7.03
N PRO A 119 -25.20 -14.21 5.89
CA PRO A 119 -24.42 -13.23 5.15
C PRO A 119 -25.29 -12.02 4.73
N PRO A 120 -24.74 -10.79 4.75
CA PRO A 120 -25.37 -9.64 4.13
C PRO A 120 -25.37 -9.79 2.60
N GLU A 121 -26.17 -8.98 1.92
CA GLU A 121 -26.16 -8.93 0.45
C GLU A 121 -24.86 -8.33 -0.09
N ILE A 122 -24.26 -7.35 0.62
CA ILE A 122 -22.96 -6.77 0.29
C ILE A 122 -22.03 -6.87 1.51
N LEU A 123 -20.88 -7.52 1.33
CA LEU A 123 -19.85 -7.65 2.37
C LEU A 123 -18.57 -6.95 1.96
N LEU A 124 -18.10 -5.98 2.75
CA LEU A 124 -16.84 -5.28 2.55
C LEU A 124 -15.76 -5.93 3.43
N THR A 125 -14.60 -6.24 2.84
CA THR A 125 -13.54 -6.97 3.55
C THR A 125 -12.14 -6.59 3.06
N THR A 126 -11.10 -7.24 3.60
CA THR A 126 -9.70 -7.15 3.16
C THR A 126 -9.21 -8.51 2.66
N PRO A 127 -8.13 -8.57 1.85
CA PRO A 127 -7.58 -9.84 1.37
C PRO A 127 -7.30 -10.85 2.49
N GLU A 128 -6.76 -10.40 3.62
CA GLU A 128 -6.44 -11.24 4.76
C GLU A 128 -7.71 -11.80 5.44
N SER A 129 -8.73 -10.97 5.57
CA SER A 129 -10.01 -11.39 6.15
C SER A 129 -10.77 -12.34 5.23
N LEU A 130 -10.64 -12.20 3.90
CA LEU A 130 -11.18 -13.13 2.91
C LEU A 130 -10.45 -14.49 2.99
N SER A 131 -9.12 -14.49 3.02
CA SER A 131 -8.34 -15.73 3.19
C SER A 131 -8.73 -16.49 4.46
N LEU A 132 -8.96 -15.75 5.56
CA LEU A 132 -9.47 -16.34 6.79
C LEU A 132 -10.88 -16.90 6.62
N LEU A 133 -11.80 -16.22 5.91
CA LEU A 133 -13.15 -16.71 5.62
C LEU A 133 -13.11 -18.01 4.83
N LEU A 134 -12.24 -18.13 3.83
CA LEU A 134 -12.07 -19.35 3.03
C LEU A 134 -11.56 -20.56 3.82
N SER A 135 -11.04 -20.35 5.03
CA SER A 135 -10.62 -21.44 5.93
C SER A 135 -11.77 -22.08 6.74
N TYR A 136 -12.98 -21.57 6.62
CA TYR A 136 -14.15 -22.10 7.31
C TYR A 136 -14.97 -23.01 6.38
N GLU A 137 -15.53 -24.07 6.92
CA GLU A 137 -16.39 -25.01 6.21
C GLU A 137 -17.64 -24.30 5.62
N ASP A 138 -18.24 -23.37 6.38
CA ASP A 138 -19.38 -22.54 5.95
C ASP A 138 -19.06 -21.71 4.68
N SER A 139 -17.78 -21.50 4.32
CA SER A 139 -17.40 -20.78 3.10
C SER A 139 -17.92 -21.46 1.84
N LEU A 140 -18.01 -22.77 1.82
CA LEU A 140 -18.51 -23.55 0.66
C LEU A 140 -19.95 -23.17 0.29
N THR A 141 -20.79 -22.89 1.29
CA THR A 141 -22.18 -22.47 1.08
C THR A 141 -22.34 -20.94 1.05
N MET A 142 -21.56 -20.23 1.84
CA MET A 142 -21.64 -18.76 1.91
C MET A 142 -21.36 -18.09 0.57
N PHE A 143 -20.37 -18.61 -0.19
CA PHE A 143 -19.96 -18.02 -1.46
C PHE A 143 -20.64 -18.62 -2.69
N ALA A 144 -21.42 -19.69 -2.57
CA ALA A 144 -22.05 -20.36 -3.72
C ALA A 144 -23.00 -19.45 -4.53
N GLY A 145 -23.59 -18.45 -3.89
CA GLY A 145 -24.48 -17.47 -4.52
C GLY A 145 -23.82 -16.17 -4.96
N LEU A 146 -22.49 -16.06 -4.81
CA LEU A 146 -21.74 -14.84 -5.09
C LEU A 146 -21.80 -14.49 -6.59
N LYS A 147 -22.25 -13.26 -6.91
CA LYS A 147 -22.37 -12.78 -8.30
C LYS A 147 -21.25 -11.84 -8.71
N THR A 148 -20.73 -11.04 -7.79
CA THR A 148 -19.70 -10.04 -8.13
C THR A 148 -18.66 -9.91 -7.00
N VAL A 149 -17.38 -9.87 -7.39
CA VAL A 149 -16.30 -9.39 -6.50
C VAL A 149 -15.79 -8.08 -7.06
N VAL A 150 -15.82 -7.03 -6.24
CA VAL A 150 -15.27 -5.71 -6.55
C VAL A 150 -13.96 -5.55 -5.78
N ILE A 151 -12.86 -5.34 -6.50
CA ILE A 151 -11.51 -5.14 -5.94
C ILE A 151 -11.15 -3.66 -6.10
N ASP A 152 -11.11 -2.95 -5.00
CA ASP A 152 -10.77 -1.52 -5.03
C ASP A 152 -9.28 -1.28 -4.86
N GLU A 153 -8.79 -0.21 -5.48
CA GLU A 153 -7.38 0.20 -5.48
C GLU A 153 -6.45 -1.00 -5.80
N VAL A 154 -6.78 -1.80 -6.82
CA VAL A 154 -6.06 -3.04 -7.17
C VAL A 154 -4.56 -2.82 -7.35
N HIS A 155 -4.16 -1.66 -7.88
CA HIS A 155 -2.77 -1.27 -8.05
C HIS A 155 -1.96 -1.20 -6.73
N ALA A 156 -2.64 -1.02 -5.59
CA ALA A 156 -1.96 -0.92 -4.31
C ALA A 156 -1.40 -2.26 -3.81
N PHE A 157 -1.81 -3.39 -4.39
CA PHE A 157 -1.37 -4.69 -3.89
C PHE A 157 -1.18 -5.79 -4.95
N ALA A 158 -1.68 -5.63 -6.18
CA ALA A 158 -1.67 -6.71 -7.19
C ALA A 158 -0.27 -7.29 -7.46
N THR A 159 0.77 -6.46 -7.44
CA THR A 159 2.16 -6.86 -7.70
C THR A 159 2.91 -7.38 -6.46
N GLY A 160 2.26 -7.44 -5.31
CA GLY A 160 2.85 -7.88 -4.04
C GLY A 160 2.26 -9.18 -3.49
N LYS A 161 2.78 -9.69 -2.37
CA LYS A 161 2.26 -10.90 -1.70
C LYS A 161 0.78 -10.81 -1.33
N ARG A 162 0.25 -9.61 -1.07
CA ARG A 162 -1.19 -9.42 -0.82
C ARG A 162 -2.01 -9.66 -2.08
N GLY A 163 -1.47 -9.28 -3.24
CA GLY A 163 -2.06 -9.60 -4.55
C GLY A 163 -2.00 -11.09 -4.84
N ASP A 164 -0.88 -11.75 -4.53
CA ASP A 164 -0.77 -13.21 -4.64
C ASP A 164 -1.86 -13.92 -3.82
N LEU A 165 -2.05 -13.49 -2.56
CA LEU A 165 -3.08 -14.03 -1.67
C LEU A 165 -4.49 -13.82 -2.23
N LEU A 166 -4.76 -12.62 -2.76
CA LEU A 166 -6.05 -12.30 -3.34
C LEU A 166 -6.29 -13.05 -4.65
N ALA A 167 -5.30 -13.19 -5.52
CA ALA A 167 -5.42 -13.95 -6.77
C ALA A 167 -5.79 -15.42 -6.50
N LEU A 168 -5.16 -16.06 -5.52
CA LEU A 168 -5.50 -17.41 -5.07
C LEU A 168 -6.93 -17.48 -4.48
N ALA A 169 -7.30 -16.48 -3.66
CA ALA A 169 -8.66 -16.40 -3.12
C ALA A 169 -9.71 -16.23 -4.24
N MET A 170 -9.40 -15.44 -5.29
CA MET A 170 -10.27 -15.26 -6.46
C MET A 170 -10.41 -16.56 -7.26
N ALA A 171 -9.34 -17.33 -7.44
CA ALA A 171 -9.39 -18.64 -8.08
C ALA A 171 -10.31 -19.60 -7.31
N ARG A 172 -10.18 -19.62 -5.96
CA ARG A 172 -11.07 -20.40 -5.09
C ARG A 172 -12.52 -19.96 -5.16
N LEU A 173 -12.79 -18.65 -5.13
CA LEU A 173 -14.14 -18.11 -5.25
C LEU A 173 -14.77 -18.45 -6.60
N GLN A 174 -14.00 -18.39 -7.69
CA GLN A 174 -14.49 -18.76 -9.03
C GLN A 174 -14.91 -20.23 -9.12
N ARG A 175 -14.22 -21.12 -8.40
CA ARG A 175 -14.61 -22.52 -8.30
C ARG A 175 -15.91 -22.71 -7.49
N LEU A 176 -16.11 -21.90 -6.43
CA LEU A 176 -17.31 -21.96 -5.60
C LEU A 176 -18.52 -21.28 -6.27
N ALA A 177 -18.29 -20.26 -7.08
CA ALA A 177 -19.28 -19.48 -7.81
C ALA A 177 -18.82 -19.27 -9.27
N PRO A 178 -19.01 -20.25 -10.17
CA PRO A 178 -18.43 -20.23 -11.54
C PRO A 178 -18.85 -19.02 -12.38
N GLU A 179 -20.06 -18.51 -12.17
CA GLU A 179 -20.61 -17.35 -12.90
C GLU A 179 -20.24 -16.00 -12.27
N MET A 180 -19.37 -16.00 -11.24
CA MET A 180 -18.98 -14.78 -10.55
C MET A 180 -18.19 -13.85 -11.47
N ARG A 181 -18.61 -12.60 -11.54
CA ARG A 181 -17.87 -11.54 -12.25
C ARG A 181 -16.81 -10.94 -11.34
N ARG A 182 -15.65 -10.66 -11.92
CA ARG A 182 -14.54 -9.97 -11.27
C ARG A 182 -14.50 -8.53 -11.78
N VAL A 183 -14.54 -7.59 -10.87
CA VAL A 183 -14.46 -6.16 -11.14
C VAL A 183 -13.28 -5.58 -10.39
N ALA A 184 -12.40 -4.85 -11.07
CA ALA A 184 -11.32 -4.13 -10.41
C ALA A 184 -11.41 -2.62 -10.68
N LEU A 185 -11.12 -1.84 -9.65
CA LEU A 185 -11.05 -0.39 -9.71
C LEU A 185 -9.62 0.04 -9.46
N SER A 186 -9.11 0.93 -10.30
CA SER A 186 -7.74 1.43 -10.21
C SER A 186 -7.67 2.93 -10.47
N ALA A 187 -6.67 3.57 -9.87
CA ALA A 187 -6.18 4.85 -10.37
C ALA A 187 -5.51 4.64 -11.74
N THR A 188 -5.01 5.70 -12.34
CA THR A 188 -4.25 5.61 -13.58
C THR A 188 -2.99 4.77 -13.37
N VAL A 189 -2.77 3.77 -14.22
CA VAL A 189 -1.66 2.80 -14.17
C VAL A 189 -0.95 2.74 -15.53
N ALA A 190 0.32 2.35 -15.53
CA ALA A 190 1.14 2.27 -16.73
C ALA A 190 0.73 1.12 -17.66
N ASP A 191 0.40 -0.03 -17.09
CA ASP A 191 0.04 -1.26 -17.82
C ASP A 191 -1.34 -1.80 -17.42
N PRO A 192 -2.43 -1.26 -18.00
CA PRO A 192 -3.78 -1.80 -17.74
C PRO A 192 -3.94 -3.28 -18.17
N ASP A 193 -3.21 -3.74 -19.18
CA ASP A 193 -3.36 -5.11 -19.67
C ASP A 193 -2.75 -6.14 -18.70
N GLY A 194 -1.68 -5.79 -17.98
CA GLY A 194 -1.17 -6.61 -16.89
C GLY A 194 -2.20 -6.79 -15.78
N TYR A 195 -2.96 -5.75 -15.45
CA TYR A 195 -4.07 -5.85 -14.47
C TYR A 195 -5.27 -6.63 -15.01
N ARG A 196 -5.57 -6.54 -16.33
CA ARG A 196 -6.60 -7.36 -16.96
C ARG A 196 -6.22 -8.84 -16.90
N ALA A 197 -4.98 -9.18 -17.25
CA ALA A 197 -4.47 -10.55 -17.14
C ALA A 197 -4.53 -11.08 -15.69
N TRP A 198 -4.17 -10.23 -14.71
CA TRP A 198 -4.24 -10.60 -13.29
C TRP A 198 -5.68 -10.82 -12.81
N LEU A 199 -6.64 -10.05 -13.33
CA LEU A 199 -8.05 -10.14 -12.97
C LEU A 199 -8.76 -11.33 -13.64
N ALA A 200 -8.37 -11.68 -14.86
CA ALA A 200 -8.97 -12.75 -15.65
C ALA A 200 -8.89 -14.11 -14.92
N PRO A 201 -9.91 -14.97 -15.01
CA PRO A 201 -9.87 -16.31 -14.40
C PRO A 201 -8.70 -17.18 -14.87
N ASP A 202 -8.26 -17.03 -16.11
CA ASP A 202 -7.25 -17.89 -16.77
C ASP A 202 -6.13 -17.05 -17.40
N GLY A 203 -6.04 -15.76 -17.04
CA GLY A 203 -5.07 -14.82 -17.61
C GLY A 203 -5.45 -14.29 -19.01
N ASP A 204 -6.61 -14.67 -19.56
CA ASP A 204 -7.08 -14.15 -20.85
C ASP A 204 -7.59 -12.71 -20.71
N ILE A 205 -6.80 -11.76 -21.22
CA ILE A 205 -7.15 -10.33 -21.18
C ILE A 205 -8.45 -10.01 -21.92
N HIS A 206 -8.84 -10.81 -22.92
CA HIS A 206 -10.05 -10.57 -23.71
C HIS A 206 -11.34 -10.86 -22.90
N ALA A 207 -11.24 -11.64 -21.84
CA ALA A 207 -12.35 -11.88 -20.92
C ALA A 207 -12.63 -10.68 -19.97
N VAL A 208 -11.81 -9.63 -20.00
CA VAL A 208 -11.93 -8.47 -19.11
C VAL A 208 -12.09 -7.20 -19.93
N THR A 209 -13.24 -6.56 -19.83
CA THR A 209 -13.53 -5.26 -20.45
C THR A 209 -12.74 -4.15 -19.73
N LEU A 210 -11.96 -3.36 -20.51
CA LEU A 210 -11.27 -2.18 -20.02
C LEU A 210 -12.18 -0.95 -20.16
N VAL A 211 -12.60 -0.40 -19.04
CA VAL A 211 -13.35 0.86 -18.95
C VAL A 211 -12.40 1.97 -18.53
N LYS A 212 -12.37 3.07 -19.29
CA LYS A 212 -11.54 4.24 -18.97
C LYS A 212 -12.41 5.40 -18.56
N GLY A 213 -12.14 5.93 -17.37
CA GLY A 213 -12.76 7.17 -16.90
C GLY A 213 -12.25 8.41 -17.64
N GLU A 214 -12.94 9.49 -17.45
CA GLU A 214 -12.50 10.81 -17.97
C GLU A 214 -11.17 11.22 -17.32
N LYS A 215 -10.33 11.91 -18.10
CA LYS A 215 -9.08 12.50 -17.58
C LYS A 215 -9.48 13.65 -16.65
N GLY A 216 -8.90 13.71 -15.45
CA GLY A 216 -9.02 14.87 -14.57
C GLY A 216 -8.17 16.06 -15.06
N ALA A 217 -8.33 17.22 -14.40
CA ALA A 217 -7.45 18.36 -14.62
C ALA A 217 -5.99 17.98 -14.32
N ASP A 218 -5.05 18.54 -15.08
CA ASP A 218 -3.63 18.31 -14.83
C ASP A 218 -3.24 19.01 -13.50
N PRO A 219 -2.45 18.37 -12.64
CA PRO A 219 -2.07 18.94 -11.35
C PRO A 219 -1.07 20.08 -11.52
N ASP A 220 -1.16 21.08 -10.66
CA ASP A 220 -0.17 22.15 -10.52
C ASP A 220 0.86 21.74 -9.45
N ILE A 221 2.10 21.49 -9.87
CA ILE A 221 3.14 20.96 -8.99
C ILE A 221 4.36 21.88 -9.01
N ALA A 222 4.68 22.45 -7.85
CA ALA A 222 5.89 23.24 -7.64
C ALA A 222 6.96 22.47 -6.85
N ILE A 223 8.24 22.78 -7.10
CA ILE A 223 9.34 22.39 -6.20
C ILE A 223 9.67 23.59 -5.33
N LEU A 224 9.51 23.43 -4.01
CA LEU A 224 9.87 24.46 -3.05
C LEU A 224 11.39 24.53 -2.92
N LEU A 225 11.92 25.69 -3.23
CA LEU A 225 13.33 25.98 -3.04
C LEU A 225 13.47 26.98 -1.90
N PRO A 226 14.42 26.78 -0.98
CA PRO A 226 14.68 27.75 0.08
C PRO A 226 15.30 29.04 -0.49
N GLU A 227 15.20 30.12 0.28
CA GLU A 227 16.00 31.34 0.04
C GLU A 227 17.50 31.07 0.23
N ASP A 228 17.81 30.17 1.18
CA ASP A 228 19.15 29.67 1.42
C ASP A 228 19.48 28.47 0.50
N ARG A 229 20.75 28.06 0.50
CA ARG A 229 21.24 26.93 -0.30
C ARG A 229 20.65 25.60 0.15
N VAL A 230 20.24 24.77 -0.81
CA VAL A 230 19.82 23.39 -0.55
C VAL A 230 20.99 22.60 0.05
N PRO A 231 20.81 21.88 1.17
CA PRO A 231 21.86 21.10 1.81
C PRO A 231 22.52 20.07 0.88
N TRP A 232 23.80 19.80 1.09
CA TRP A 232 24.54 18.76 0.35
C TRP A 232 24.01 17.36 0.66
N ALA A 233 23.66 17.12 1.91
CA ALA A 233 23.25 15.83 2.44
C ALA A 233 22.17 15.99 3.51
N GLY A 234 21.57 14.89 3.92
CA GLY A 234 20.43 14.85 4.82
C GLY A 234 19.14 14.57 4.05
N HIS A 235 18.10 14.11 4.74
CA HIS A 235 16.84 13.71 4.12
C HIS A 235 15.64 14.30 4.86
N SER A 236 15.87 15.31 5.71
CA SER A 236 14.83 15.81 6.60
C SER A 236 13.98 16.94 6.01
N GLY A 237 14.52 17.74 5.08
CA GLY A 237 13.85 18.94 4.57
C GLY A 237 13.58 20.02 5.63
N VAL A 238 14.20 19.93 6.82
CA VAL A 238 13.94 20.83 7.96
C VAL A 238 14.30 22.27 7.65
N TYR A 239 15.25 22.51 6.74
CA TYR A 239 15.64 23.83 6.30
C TYR A 239 14.47 24.63 5.67
N ALA A 240 13.49 23.94 5.09
CA ALA A 240 12.34 24.55 4.41
C ALA A 240 11.09 24.66 5.31
N ILE A 241 11.18 24.32 6.59
CA ILE A 241 10.02 24.35 7.50
C ILE A 241 9.33 25.73 7.57
N PRO A 242 10.05 26.87 7.59
CA PRO A 242 9.39 28.17 7.57
C PRO A 242 8.54 28.38 6.31
N GLN A 243 9.04 28.00 5.13
CA GLN A 243 8.29 28.12 3.87
C GLN A 243 7.13 27.11 3.82
N VAL A 244 7.31 25.88 4.32
CA VAL A 244 6.23 24.91 4.46
C VAL A 244 5.12 25.45 5.38
N MET A 245 5.50 26.14 6.46
CA MET A 245 4.51 26.78 7.33
C MET A 245 3.75 27.90 6.62
N ALA A 246 4.44 28.71 5.81
CA ALA A 246 3.81 29.75 5.00
C ALA A 246 2.79 29.16 4.01
N GLU A 247 3.12 28.04 3.35
CA GLU A 247 2.16 27.32 2.50
C GLU A 247 0.94 26.84 3.29
N ILE A 248 1.12 26.28 4.49
CA ILE A 248 0.01 25.87 5.37
C ILE A 248 -0.87 27.08 5.77
N GLU A 249 -0.29 28.24 5.96
CA GLU A 249 -1.02 29.47 6.33
C GLU A 249 -1.89 30.02 5.20
N THR A 250 -1.49 29.83 3.95
CA THR A 250 -2.25 30.30 2.77
C THR A 250 -3.42 29.39 2.41
N HIS A 251 -3.37 28.10 2.77
CA HIS A 251 -4.37 27.10 2.41
C HIS A 251 -5.34 26.79 3.57
N ARG A 252 -6.55 26.32 3.26
CA ARG A 252 -7.55 25.92 4.27
C ARG A 252 -7.18 24.64 4.96
N THR A 253 -6.78 23.64 4.18
CA THR A 253 -6.46 22.29 4.68
C THR A 253 -5.35 21.67 3.86
N THR A 254 -4.22 21.39 4.50
CA THR A 254 -3.03 20.85 3.83
C THR A 254 -2.70 19.44 4.34
N ILE A 255 -2.38 18.52 3.45
CA ILE A 255 -1.75 17.23 3.84
C ILE A 255 -0.25 17.32 3.57
N VAL A 256 0.56 17.09 4.61
CA VAL A 256 2.03 17.06 4.51
C VAL A 256 2.50 15.60 4.52
N PHE A 257 2.79 15.04 3.36
CA PHE A 257 3.27 13.68 3.22
C PHE A 257 4.75 13.54 3.52
N CYS A 258 5.09 12.55 4.33
CA CYS A 258 6.45 12.16 4.66
C CYS A 258 6.72 10.72 4.26
N ASN A 259 7.93 10.42 3.79
CA ASN A 259 8.28 9.07 3.33
C ASN A 259 8.46 8.06 4.47
N THR A 260 8.75 8.53 5.70
CA THR A 260 8.94 7.67 6.88
C THR A 260 8.19 8.21 8.10
N ARG A 261 7.87 7.30 9.04
CA ARG A 261 7.20 7.67 10.31
C ARG A 261 8.07 8.61 11.14
N GLY A 262 9.39 8.38 11.17
CA GLY A 262 10.35 9.24 11.88
C GLY A 262 10.41 10.65 11.29
N LEU A 263 10.37 10.78 9.97
CA LEU A 263 10.31 12.09 9.30
C LEU A 263 8.98 12.79 9.60
N ALA A 264 7.86 12.09 9.65
CA ALA A 264 6.57 12.66 9.98
C ALA A 264 6.55 13.26 11.40
N GLU A 265 7.09 12.55 12.38
CA GLU A 265 7.24 13.06 13.75
C GLU A 265 8.20 14.26 13.82
N LEU A 266 9.31 14.22 13.08
CA LEU A 266 10.26 15.32 13.00
C LEU A 266 9.62 16.58 12.40
N VAL A 267 9.00 16.45 11.23
CA VAL A 267 8.34 17.55 10.52
C VAL A 267 7.22 18.13 11.38
N PHE A 268 6.39 17.28 11.98
CA PHE A 268 5.34 17.71 12.91
C PHE A 268 5.91 18.56 14.05
N GLN A 269 6.97 18.10 14.71
CA GLN A 269 7.61 18.84 15.80
C GLN A 269 8.20 20.17 15.32
N GLN A 270 8.86 20.20 14.16
CA GLN A 270 9.46 21.43 13.67
C GLN A 270 8.39 22.46 13.25
N LEU A 271 7.29 22.02 12.62
CA LEU A 271 6.15 22.88 12.31
C LEU A 271 5.55 23.51 13.60
N TRP A 272 5.40 22.71 14.68
CA TRP A 272 4.90 23.23 15.95
C TRP A 272 5.81 24.29 16.58
N LYS A 273 7.13 24.24 16.36
CA LYS A 273 8.07 25.26 16.87
C LYS A 273 7.91 26.62 16.19
N VAL A 274 7.55 26.64 14.90
CA VAL A 274 7.38 27.84 14.09
C VAL A 274 5.92 28.27 13.96
N ASN A 275 4.98 27.57 14.55
CA ASN A 275 3.54 27.81 14.50
C ASN A 275 3.12 28.96 15.45
N GLU A 276 3.46 30.18 15.09
CA GLU A 276 3.13 31.37 15.89
C GLU A 276 1.62 31.63 15.98
N LEU A 277 0.88 31.32 14.91
CA LEU A 277 -0.58 31.49 14.82
C LEU A 277 -1.35 30.38 15.57
N LYS A 278 -0.65 29.39 16.15
CA LYS A 278 -1.26 28.24 16.86
C LYS A 278 -2.29 27.50 16.02
N LEU A 279 -2.02 27.35 14.73
CA LEU A 279 -2.88 26.60 13.82
C LEU A 279 -2.99 25.14 14.25
N PRO A 280 -4.15 24.52 14.12
CA PRO A 280 -4.35 23.12 14.50
C PRO A 280 -3.66 22.20 13.48
N ILE A 281 -2.50 21.65 13.85
CA ILE A 281 -1.71 20.71 13.06
C ILE A 281 -1.75 19.34 13.75
N GLY A 282 -2.06 18.29 12.99
CA GLY A 282 -2.08 16.91 13.44
C GLY A 282 -0.95 16.05 12.88
N VAL A 283 -0.78 14.83 13.42
CA VAL A 283 0.12 13.80 12.88
C VAL A 283 -0.61 12.47 12.74
N HIS A 284 -0.35 11.75 11.64
CA HIS A 284 -0.99 10.47 11.33
C HIS A 284 -0.02 9.47 10.71
N HIS A 285 0.23 8.36 11.37
CA HIS A 285 1.00 7.23 10.82
C HIS A 285 0.67 5.91 11.55
N GLY A 286 1.02 4.78 10.94
CA GLY A 286 0.63 3.45 11.39
C GLY A 286 1.11 3.03 12.78
N SER A 287 2.12 3.71 13.37
CA SER A 287 2.62 3.40 14.72
C SER A 287 1.81 4.04 15.85
N LEU A 288 0.97 5.05 15.54
CA LEU A 288 0.09 5.67 16.54
C LEU A 288 -1.01 4.70 16.99
N SER A 289 -1.53 4.92 18.20
CA SER A 289 -2.69 4.17 18.69
C SER A 289 -3.90 4.36 17.76
N LEU A 290 -4.79 3.35 17.71
CA LEU A 290 -6.01 3.43 16.89
C LEU A 290 -6.88 4.64 17.29
N GLU A 291 -6.94 4.95 18.57
CA GLU A 291 -7.68 6.11 19.10
C GLU A 291 -7.09 7.42 18.56
N ALA A 292 -5.75 7.59 18.62
CA ALA A 292 -5.08 8.79 18.13
C ALA A 292 -5.31 8.97 16.62
N ARG A 293 -5.20 7.89 15.84
CA ARG A 293 -5.47 7.93 14.40
C ARG A 293 -6.90 8.35 14.09
N ARG A 294 -7.89 7.68 14.70
CA ARG A 294 -9.32 8.02 14.50
C ARG A 294 -9.64 9.45 14.91
N LYS A 295 -9.00 9.95 15.97
CA LYS A 295 -9.17 11.36 16.38
C LYS A 295 -8.63 12.33 15.34
N ALA A 296 -7.47 12.05 14.76
CA ALA A 296 -6.90 12.87 13.69
C ALA A 296 -7.76 12.79 12.40
N GLU A 297 -8.20 11.59 12.03
CA GLU A 297 -9.10 11.33 10.91
C GLU A 297 -10.42 12.11 11.07
N GLN A 298 -11.05 12.02 12.23
CA GLN A 298 -12.31 12.73 12.50
C GLN A 298 -12.12 14.27 12.51
N ALA A 299 -11.02 14.75 13.10
CA ALA A 299 -10.72 16.18 13.11
C ALA A 299 -10.45 16.74 11.71
N MET A 300 -9.86 15.92 10.81
CA MET A 300 -9.68 16.27 9.41
C MET A 300 -11.03 16.32 8.68
N ALA A 301 -11.85 15.27 8.81
CA ALA A 301 -13.18 15.21 8.20
C ALA A 301 -14.12 16.33 8.68
N ASP A 302 -13.98 16.77 9.94
CA ASP A 302 -14.73 17.89 10.52
C ASP A 302 -14.19 19.26 10.08
N GLY A 303 -13.12 19.34 9.27
CA GLY A 303 -12.47 20.58 8.90
C GLY A 303 -11.81 21.34 10.06
N LYS A 304 -11.47 20.64 11.14
CA LYS A 304 -10.86 21.21 12.36
C LYS A 304 -9.34 21.32 12.31
N LEU A 305 -8.70 20.66 11.34
CA LEU A 305 -7.26 20.72 11.14
C LEU A 305 -6.90 21.66 10.00
N ARG A 306 -5.86 22.47 10.20
CA ARG A 306 -5.22 23.26 9.17
C ARG A 306 -4.22 22.43 8.38
N ALA A 307 -3.50 21.53 9.05
CA ALA A 307 -2.61 20.59 8.40
C ALA A 307 -2.58 19.23 9.09
N LEU A 308 -2.33 18.18 8.30
CA LEU A 308 -2.11 16.82 8.79
C LEU A 308 -0.79 16.28 8.22
N VAL A 309 0.20 16.07 9.10
CA VAL A 309 1.46 15.44 8.72
C VAL A 309 1.27 13.93 8.69
N ALA A 310 1.50 13.29 7.54
CA ALA A 310 1.14 11.90 7.34
C ALA A 310 2.21 11.10 6.59
N THR A 311 2.12 9.78 6.67
CA THR A 311 2.89 8.83 5.85
C THR A 311 1.96 8.14 4.85
N ALA A 312 2.45 7.12 4.13
CA ALA A 312 1.69 6.30 3.19
C ALA A 312 0.36 5.72 3.74
N SER A 313 0.06 5.89 5.03
CA SER A 313 -1.23 5.51 5.61
C SER A 313 -2.42 6.29 5.04
N LEU A 314 -2.17 7.42 4.36
CA LEU A 314 -3.17 8.25 3.69
C LEU A 314 -3.01 8.28 2.15
N ASP A 315 -2.08 7.49 1.58
CA ASP A 315 -1.89 7.40 0.12
C ASP A 315 -3.14 6.84 -0.60
N LEU A 316 -4.00 6.08 0.12
CA LEU A 316 -5.15 5.40 -0.45
C LEU A 316 -6.48 6.03 -0.01
N GLY A 317 -7.37 6.14 -0.93
CA GLY A 317 -8.79 6.41 -1.11
C GLY A 317 -9.70 6.86 0.02
N VAL A 318 -9.24 7.40 1.13
CA VAL A 318 -10.13 8.01 2.13
C VAL A 318 -10.50 9.42 1.70
N ASP A 319 -11.79 9.72 1.68
CA ASP A 319 -12.29 11.08 1.41
C ASP A 319 -12.14 11.93 2.69
N TRP A 320 -11.22 12.88 2.66
CA TRP A 320 -10.88 13.75 3.79
C TRP A 320 -11.57 15.12 3.72
N GLY A 321 -12.54 15.28 2.84
CA GLY A 321 -13.19 16.57 2.63
C GLY A 321 -12.34 17.56 1.82
N ASP A 322 -12.47 18.84 2.10
CA ASP A 322 -11.87 19.93 1.31
C ASP A 322 -10.36 20.12 1.60
N VAL A 323 -9.52 19.16 1.18
CA VAL A 323 -8.06 19.34 1.12
C VAL A 323 -7.75 20.14 -0.14
N ASP A 324 -7.08 21.27 -0.01
CA ASP A 324 -6.75 22.15 -1.12
C ASP A 324 -5.26 22.16 -1.50
N CYS A 325 -4.37 21.69 -0.62
CA CYS A 325 -2.94 21.57 -0.93
C CYS A 325 -2.33 20.26 -0.42
N VAL A 326 -1.39 19.71 -1.18
CA VAL A 326 -0.55 18.59 -0.79
C VAL A 326 0.91 19.01 -0.76
N ILE A 327 1.59 18.82 0.36
CA ILE A 327 3.04 19.05 0.47
C ILE A 327 3.74 17.70 0.60
N GLN A 328 4.71 17.42 -0.27
CA GLN A 328 5.53 16.23 -0.24
C GLN A 328 6.90 16.54 0.35
N MET A 329 7.17 16.09 1.57
CA MET A 329 8.49 16.20 2.23
C MET A 329 9.42 15.08 1.78
N GLY A 330 10.55 15.45 1.17
CA GLY A 330 11.46 14.54 0.48
C GLY A 330 10.96 14.12 -0.90
N ALA A 331 11.83 13.52 -1.71
CA ALA A 331 11.47 13.06 -3.05
C ALA A 331 10.41 11.94 -3.01
N PRO A 332 9.45 11.90 -3.95
CA PRO A 332 8.29 10.99 -3.89
C PRO A 332 8.62 9.52 -4.18
N LYS A 333 9.82 9.21 -4.70
CA LYS A 333 10.32 7.88 -5.07
C LYS A 333 9.58 7.18 -6.23
N GLY A 334 8.58 7.83 -6.82
CA GLY A 334 7.80 7.33 -7.97
C GLY A 334 6.82 8.38 -8.47
N SER A 335 6.60 8.47 -9.80
CA SER A 335 5.64 9.39 -10.43
C SER A 335 4.19 9.00 -10.12
N SER A 336 3.87 7.72 -10.18
CA SER A 336 2.55 7.18 -9.85
C SER A 336 2.17 7.49 -8.39
N ARG A 337 3.13 7.34 -7.45
CA ARG A 337 2.91 7.68 -6.04
C ARG A 337 2.71 9.17 -5.84
N LEU A 338 3.48 10.01 -6.53
CA LEU A 338 3.28 11.46 -6.48
C LEU A 338 1.86 11.83 -6.89
N LEU A 339 1.39 11.32 -8.03
CA LEU A 339 0.02 11.52 -8.50
C LEU A 339 -1.04 11.02 -7.52
N GLN A 340 -0.84 9.85 -6.89
CA GLN A 340 -1.76 9.32 -5.89
C GLN A 340 -1.88 10.24 -4.67
N ARG A 341 -0.77 10.83 -4.21
CA ARG A 341 -0.74 11.80 -3.09
C ARG A 341 -1.40 13.10 -3.48
N ILE A 342 -1.04 13.64 -4.64
CA ILE A 342 -1.62 14.89 -5.17
C ILE A 342 -3.13 14.75 -5.36
N GLY A 343 -3.60 13.61 -5.84
CA GLY A 343 -5.02 13.29 -5.96
C GLY A 343 -5.79 13.25 -4.63
N ARG A 344 -5.16 13.56 -3.48
CA ARG A 344 -5.84 13.82 -2.21
C ARG A 344 -6.30 15.28 -2.07
N ALA A 345 -5.72 16.20 -2.84
CA ALA A 345 -6.20 17.57 -2.94
C ALA A 345 -7.28 17.69 -4.03
N ASN A 346 -8.26 18.56 -3.82
CA ASN A 346 -9.32 18.90 -4.76
C ASN A 346 -9.95 17.66 -5.43
N HIS A 347 -10.79 16.92 -4.66
CA HIS A 347 -11.46 15.69 -5.11
C HIS A 347 -12.45 15.89 -6.29
N ARG A 348 -12.35 17.00 -7.05
CA ARG A 348 -13.19 17.31 -8.20
C ARG A 348 -12.37 17.14 -9.48
N LEU A 349 -12.98 16.52 -10.49
CA LEU A 349 -12.32 16.27 -11.78
C LEU A 349 -11.95 17.52 -12.56
N ASP A 350 -12.67 18.60 -12.34
CA ASP A 350 -12.61 19.88 -13.05
C ASP A 350 -11.71 20.93 -12.36
N GLU A 351 -11.20 20.64 -11.16
CA GLU A 351 -10.30 21.51 -10.43
C GLU A 351 -8.87 20.92 -10.41
N SER A 352 -7.87 21.77 -10.67
CA SER A 352 -6.46 21.37 -10.57
C SER A 352 -6.08 21.11 -9.10
N SER A 353 -5.39 20.03 -8.84
CA SER A 353 -4.81 19.72 -7.52
C SER A 353 -3.50 20.47 -7.35
N GLU A 354 -3.37 21.25 -6.27
CA GLU A 354 -2.15 21.99 -5.96
C GLU A 354 -1.21 21.16 -5.09
N ALA A 355 0.07 21.11 -5.48
CA ALA A 355 1.06 20.35 -4.74
C ALA A 355 2.44 21.01 -4.73
N VAL A 356 3.15 20.84 -3.60
CA VAL A 356 4.49 21.34 -3.39
C VAL A 356 5.42 20.19 -2.99
N VAL A 357 6.54 20.01 -3.70
CA VAL A 357 7.55 19.02 -3.38
C VAL A 357 8.75 19.71 -2.72
N VAL A 358 9.16 19.23 -1.54
CA VAL A 358 10.25 19.78 -0.74
C VAL A 358 11.40 18.78 -0.72
N PRO A 359 12.44 18.92 -1.58
CA PRO A 359 13.57 18.00 -1.58
C PRO A 359 14.39 18.13 -0.29
N GLY A 360 14.88 17.02 0.28
CA GLY A 360 15.68 17.03 1.49
C GLY A 360 17.13 17.46 1.29
N ASN A 361 17.67 17.32 0.07
CA ASN A 361 19.03 17.66 -0.32
C ASN A 361 19.14 17.87 -1.84
N ARG A 362 20.34 18.24 -2.32
CA ARG A 362 20.59 18.51 -3.75
C ARG A 362 20.33 17.33 -4.65
N PHE A 363 20.59 16.11 -4.20
CA PHE A 363 20.31 14.90 -4.98
C PHE A 363 18.80 14.63 -5.05
N GLU A 364 18.07 14.79 -3.95
CA GLU A 364 16.62 14.67 -3.95
C GLU A 364 15.92 15.73 -4.81
N TYR A 365 16.58 16.87 -5.09
CA TYR A 365 16.09 17.81 -6.09
C TYR A 365 16.02 17.18 -7.48
N LEU A 366 17.05 16.42 -7.87
CA LEU A 366 17.04 15.70 -9.16
C LEU A 366 15.93 14.64 -9.20
N GLU A 367 15.71 13.92 -8.11
CA GLU A 367 14.60 12.96 -8.00
C GLU A 367 13.24 13.67 -8.12
N ALA A 368 13.06 14.80 -7.41
CA ALA A 368 11.82 15.58 -7.46
C ALA A 368 11.56 16.08 -8.89
N ARG A 369 12.59 16.64 -9.55
CA ARG A 369 12.47 17.12 -10.94
C ARG A 369 12.19 15.96 -11.91
N ALA A 370 12.80 14.79 -11.71
CA ALA A 370 12.52 13.60 -12.48
C ALA A 370 11.07 13.15 -12.34
N ALA A 371 10.53 13.21 -11.13
CA ALA A 371 9.13 12.86 -10.87
C ALA A 371 8.16 13.85 -11.53
N LEU A 372 8.45 15.16 -11.46
CA LEU A 372 7.65 16.18 -12.13
C LEU A 372 7.66 16.00 -13.65
N ASP A 373 8.85 15.86 -14.25
CA ASP A 373 8.98 15.65 -15.70
C ASP A 373 8.25 14.37 -16.16
N ALA A 374 8.27 13.30 -15.35
CA ALA A 374 7.52 12.09 -15.64
C ALA A 374 6.00 12.33 -15.61
N VAL A 375 5.50 13.06 -14.61
CA VAL A 375 4.08 13.44 -14.53
C VAL A 375 3.67 14.32 -15.69
N GLU A 376 4.44 15.36 -16.03
CA GLU A 376 4.19 16.28 -17.16
C GLU A 376 4.13 15.52 -18.51
N GLN A 377 4.94 14.45 -18.67
CA GLN A 377 4.99 13.61 -19.87
C GLN A 377 3.99 12.44 -19.85
N GLY A 378 3.24 12.28 -18.76
CA GLY A 378 2.31 11.18 -18.58
C GLY A 378 2.99 9.82 -18.40
N GLU A 379 4.28 9.80 -18.03
CA GLU A 379 5.00 8.57 -17.74
C GLU A 379 4.75 8.12 -16.31
N LEU A 380 4.17 6.93 -16.20
CA LEU A 380 3.88 6.28 -14.93
C LEU A 380 4.92 5.19 -14.66
N ASP A 381 5.04 4.84 -13.39
CA ASP A 381 5.93 3.76 -12.97
C ASP A 381 5.37 2.42 -13.46
N PRO A 382 6.20 1.57 -14.11
CA PRO A 382 5.76 0.28 -14.57
C PRO A 382 5.48 -0.67 -13.40
N ASP A 383 4.39 -1.39 -13.49
CA ASP A 383 4.04 -2.46 -12.56
C ASP A 383 4.64 -3.79 -13.04
N VAL A 384 5.42 -4.46 -12.18
CA VAL A 384 6.04 -5.74 -12.52
C VAL A 384 5.26 -6.88 -11.87
N PHE A 385 4.48 -7.62 -12.67
CA PHE A 385 3.83 -8.85 -12.25
C PHE A 385 4.87 -9.98 -12.23
N ARG A 386 5.05 -10.58 -11.07
CA ARG A 386 6.07 -11.62 -10.79
C ARG A 386 5.40 -12.95 -10.45
N PRO A 387 6.12 -14.07 -10.55
CA PRO A 387 5.67 -15.35 -10.01
C PRO A 387 5.28 -15.23 -8.55
N GLY A 388 4.19 -15.89 -8.15
CA GLY A 388 3.62 -15.84 -6.83
C GLY A 388 4.53 -16.44 -5.75
N ALA A 389 4.47 -15.89 -4.55
CA ALA A 389 5.29 -16.31 -3.44
C ALA A 389 4.83 -17.67 -2.87
N LEU A 390 5.77 -18.60 -2.68
CA LEU A 390 5.46 -19.96 -2.23
C LEU A 390 4.96 -20.04 -0.78
N ASP A 391 5.32 -19.10 0.08
CA ASP A 391 4.79 -18.99 1.44
C ASP A 391 3.31 -18.57 1.46
N VAL A 392 2.90 -17.72 0.52
CA VAL A 392 1.49 -17.35 0.29
C VAL A 392 0.69 -18.56 -0.22
N LEU A 393 1.26 -19.31 -1.17
CA LEU A 393 0.68 -20.55 -1.67
C LEU A 393 0.48 -21.56 -0.52
N ALA A 394 1.49 -21.74 0.32
CA ALA A 394 1.41 -22.65 1.47
C ALA A 394 0.29 -22.26 2.44
N GLN A 395 0.12 -20.96 2.72
CA GLN A 395 -0.98 -20.48 3.55
C GLN A 395 -2.35 -20.72 2.91
N HIS A 396 -2.48 -20.49 1.60
CA HIS A 396 -3.74 -20.69 0.88
C HIS A 396 -4.15 -22.17 0.88
N VAL A 397 -3.24 -23.08 0.53
CA VAL A 397 -3.50 -24.53 0.54
C VAL A 397 -3.89 -24.99 1.95
N MET A 398 -3.19 -24.52 2.99
CA MET A 398 -3.57 -24.83 4.38
C MET A 398 -4.95 -24.27 4.74
N ALA A 399 -5.31 -23.07 4.28
CA ALA A 399 -6.64 -22.49 4.50
C ALA A 399 -7.74 -23.34 3.85
N CYS A 400 -7.54 -23.78 2.62
CA CYS A 400 -8.46 -24.69 1.92
C CYS A 400 -8.60 -26.02 2.65
N ALA A 401 -7.49 -26.61 3.12
CA ALA A 401 -7.50 -27.84 3.92
C ALA A 401 -8.26 -27.70 5.24
N CYS A 402 -8.26 -26.51 5.85
CA CYS A 402 -9.05 -26.22 7.06
C CYS A 402 -10.56 -26.16 6.78
N ALA A 403 -10.96 -25.85 5.55
CA ALA A 403 -12.37 -25.81 5.15
C ALA A 403 -12.92 -27.19 4.77
N ALA A 404 -12.16 -27.98 3.98
CA ALA A 404 -12.53 -29.33 3.56
C ALA A 404 -11.31 -30.14 3.09
N PRO A 405 -11.39 -31.48 3.10
CA PRO A 405 -10.43 -32.32 2.39
C PRO A 405 -10.36 -31.97 0.90
N PHE A 406 -9.20 -32.11 0.28
CA PHE A 406 -8.99 -31.75 -1.12
C PHE A 406 -8.12 -32.77 -1.88
N ASP A 407 -8.33 -32.85 -3.20
CA ASP A 407 -7.44 -33.55 -4.13
C ASP A 407 -6.28 -32.64 -4.56
N ALA A 408 -5.05 -33.18 -4.60
CA ALA A 408 -3.87 -32.38 -4.91
C ALA A 408 -3.83 -31.89 -6.37
N ALA A 409 -4.31 -32.72 -7.33
CA ALA A 409 -4.33 -32.33 -8.73
C ALA A 409 -5.37 -31.26 -9.01
N GLU A 410 -6.56 -31.38 -8.43
CA GLU A 410 -7.59 -30.33 -8.50
C GLU A 410 -7.13 -29.03 -7.85
N MET A 411 -6.43 -29.10 -6.69
CA MET A 411 -5.86 -27.93 -6.03
C MET A 411 -4.83 -27.23 -6.91
N LEU A 412 -3.95 -27.97 -7.58
CA LEU A 412 -2.97 -27.38 -8.49
C LEU A 412 -3.64 -26.71 -9.69
N GLN A 413 -4.69 -27.31 -10.27
CA GLN A 413 -5.47 -26.69 -11.34
C GLN A 413 -6.11 -25.37 -10.87
N GLU A 414 -6.72 -25.37 -9.68
CA GLU A 414 -7.29 -24.18 -9.08
C GLU A 414 -6.23 -23.08 -8.87
N VAL A 415 -5.07 -23.43 -8.34
CA VAL A 415 -3.96 -22.50 -8.09
C VAL A 415 -3.42 -21.90 -9.40
N ARG A 416 -3.29 -22.71 -10.46
CA ARG A 416 -2.81 -22.24 -11.78
C ARG A 416 -3.77 -21.30 -12.50
N ALA A 417 -5.05 -21.27 -12.12
CA ALA A 417 -6.00 -20.28 -12.62
C ALA A 417 -5.74 -18.85 -12.07
N ALA A 418 -4.85 -18.70 -11.08
CA ALA A 418 -4.37 -17.40 -10.63
C ALA A 418 -3.09 -17.01 -11.38
N LEU A 419 -3.08 -15.85 -12.06
CA LEU A 419 -1.95 -15.42 -12.90
C LEU A 419 -0.56 -15.56 -12.23
N PRO A 420 -0.35 -15.14 -10.94
CA PRO A 420 0.96 -15.29 -10.31
C PRO A 420 1.46 -16.74 -10.21
N TYR A 421 0.57 -17.71 -10.33
CA TYR A 421 0.88 -19.14 -10.22
C TYR A 421 0.59 -19.92 -11.50
N SER A 422 0.26 -19.27 -12.61
CA SER A 422 -0.09 -19.95 -13.89
C SER A 422 1.02 -20.86 -14.41
N ALA A 423 2.28 -20.49 -14.21
CA ALA A 423 3.45 -21.27 -14.58
C ALA A 423 3.99 -22.19 -13.45
N LEU A 424 3.22 -22.41 -12.38
CA LEU A 424 3.66 -23.23 -11.25
C LEU A 424 3.84 -24.69 -11.69
N GLU A 425 5.06 -25.20 -11.56
CA GLU A 425 5.39 -26.60 -11.87
C GLU A 425 4.85 -27.57 -10.83
N GLN A 426 4.48 -28.79 -11.27
CA GLN A 426 3.99 -29.85 -10.39
C GLN A 426 4.99 -30.16 -9.26
N GLU A 427 6.27 -30.30 -9.59
CA GLU A 427 7.31 -30.61 -8.60
C GLU A 427 7.39 -29.53 -7.49
N THR A 428 7.30 -28.25 -7.88
CA THR A 428 7.30 -27.15 -6.92
C THR A 428 6.07 -27.17 -6.03
N PHE A 429 4.89 -27.46 -6.59
CA PHE A 429 3.66 -27.62 -5.82
C PHE A 429 3.77 -28.79 -4.83
N ASP A 430 4.28 -29.94 -5.26
CA ASP A 430 4.46 -31.13 -4.40
C ASP A 430 5.43 -30.84 -3.25
N ARG A 431 6.49 -30.07 -3.50
CA ARG A 431 7.40 -29.61 -2.44
C ARG A 431 6.70 -28.70 -1.43
N VAL A 432 5.87 -27.77 -1.88
CA VAL A 432 5.07 -26.90 -1.00
C VAL A 432 4.09 -27.74 -0.19
N LEU A 433 3.39 -28.68 -0.82
CA LEU A 433 2.44 -29.57 -0.13
C LEU A 433 3.14 -30.44 0.93
N SER A 434 4.30 -31.01 0.61
CA SER A 434 5.14 -31.75 1.57
C SER A 434 5.58 -30.86 2.73
N PHE A 435 6.00 -29.61 2.45
CA PHE A 435 6.36 -28.65 3.50
C PHE A 435 5.19 -28.34 4.44
N ILE A 436 3.99 -28.15 3.93
CA ILE A 436 2.79 -27.94 4.75
C ILE A 436 2.48 -29.20 5.57
N ALA A 437 2.61 -30.38 4.96
CA ALA A 437 2.25 -31.65 5.58
C ALA A 437 3.14 -31.98 6.78
N ASP A 438 4.47 -31.92 6.63
CA ASP A 438 5.42 -32.44 7.62
C ASP A 438 6.37 -31.37 8.21
N GLY A 439 6.27 -30.10 7.80
CA GLY A 439 7.11 -29.03 8.27
C GLY A 439 8.51 -29.01 7.63
N GLY A 440 8.69 -29.77 6.55
CA GLY A 440 9.94 -29.85 5.79
C GLY A 440 11.04 -30.66 6.50
N TYR A 441 12.25 -30.53 5.99
CA TYR A 441 13.40 -31.33 6.43
C TYR A 441 13.60 -31.38 7.96
N SER A 442 13.49 -30.24 8.63
CA SER A 442 13.80 -30.12 10.06
C SER A 442 12.76 -30.76 10.99
N LEU A 443 11.50 -30.85 10.56
CA LEU A 443 10.39 -31.27 11.39
C LEU A 443 9.79 -32.65 11.00
N ARG A 444 10.18 -33.18 9.84
CA ARG A 444 9.65 -34.43 9.26
C ARG A 444 9.69 -35.61 10.22
N ALA A 445 10.72 -35.71 11.07
CA ALA A 445 10.88 -36.78 12.03
C ALA A 445 9.89 -36.74 13.22
N TYR A 446 9.16 -35.64 13.37
CA TYR A 446 8.30 -35.41 14.54
C TYR A 446 6.82 -35.44 14.16
N ASP A 447 6.11 -36.54 14.43
CA ASP A 447 4.68 -36.69 14.15
C ASP A 447 3.79 -35.56 14.72
N LYS A 448 4.21 -34.94 15.82
CA LYS A 448 3.47 -33.85 16.45
C LYS A 448 3.34 -32.59 15.58
N PHE A 449 4.21 -32.42 14.56
CA PHE A 449 4.20 -31.27 13.64
C PHE A 449 3.53 -31.57 12.30
N LYS A 450 3.13 -32.83 12.05
CA LYS A 450 2.40 -33.18 10.82
C LYS A 450 1.04 -32.53 10.80
N ARG A 451 0.86 -31.57 9.91
CA ARG A 451 -0.38 -30.77 9.77
C ARG A 451 -1.38 -31.39 8.81
N LEU A 452 -0.90 -31.95 7.70
CA LEU A 452 -1.73 -32.61 6.69
C LEU A 452 -1.37 -34.09 6.57
N THR A 453 -2.36 -34.92 6.21
CA THR A 453 -2.19 -36.32 5.87
C THR A 453 -3.06 -36.67 4.69
N LYS A 454 -2.60 -37.64 3.85
CA LYS A 454 -3.37 -38.19 2.76
C LYS A 454 -4.18 -39.39 3.28
N GLY A 455 -5.50 -39.33 3.12
CA GLY A 455 -6.40 -40.42 3.50
C GLY A 455 -6.36 -41.59 2.52
N GLN A 456 -7.03 -42.70 2.87
CA GLN A 456 -7.19 -43.87 1.98
C GLN A 456 -7.99 -43.54 0.71
N ASP A 457 -8.84 -42.50 0.77
CA ASP A 457 -9.62 -41.94 -0.33
C ASP A 457 -8.78 -41.03 -1.28
N GLY A 458 -7.48 -40.92 -1.01
CA GLY A 458 -6.58 -40.09 -1.79
C GLY A 458 -6.62 -38.58 -1.47
N LEU A 459 -7.54 -38.14 -0.61
CA LEU A 459 -7.70 -36.72 -0.27
C LEU A 459 -6.76 -36.30 0.87
N TRP A 460 -6.24 -35.06 0.74
CA TRP A 460 -5.47 -34.42 1.80
C TRP A 460 -6.39 -33.75 2.82
N ARG A 461 -6.08 -33.89 4.10
CA ARG A 461 -6.86 -33.31 5.20
C ARG A 461 -6.00 -32.94 6.38
N VAL A 462 -6.51 -32.02 7.21
CA VAL A 462 -5.85 -31.61 8.45
C VAL A 462 -5.84 -32.75 9.45
N THR A 463 -4.67 -33.04 10.07
CA THR A 463 -4.49 -34.15 10.99
C THR A 463 -5.19 -33.95 12.33
N ARG A 464 -5.27 -32.71 12.82
CA ARG A 464 -5.82 -32.38 14.16
C ARG A 464 -6.56 -31.07 14.15
N PRO A 465 -7.72 -30.95 14.83
CA PRO A 465 -8.47 -29.66 14.93
C PRO A 465 -7.64 -28.50 15.50
N ALA A 466 -6.64 -28.79 16.34
CA ALA A 466 -5.76 -27.78 16.90
C ALA A 466 -4.98 -27.00 15.82
N PHE A 467 -4.62 -27.65 14.71
CA PHE A 467 -3.95 -26.97 13.59
C PHE A 467 -4.87 -26.03 12.83
N ILE A 468 -6.18 -26.31 12.78
CA ILE A 468 -7.19 -25.41 12.22
C ILE A 468 -7.25 -24.14 13.08
N ALA A 469 -7.33 -24.28 14.40
CA ALA A 469 -7.33 -23.14 15.32
C ALA A 469 -6.04 -22.33 15.22
N GLN A 470 -4.89 -23.02 15.18
CA GLN A 470 -3.58 -22.36 15.03
C GLN A 470 -3.46 -21.60 13.71
N HIS A 471 -3.91 -22.20 12.59
CA HIS A 471 -3.91 -21.52 11.30
C HIS A 471 -4.76 -20.25 11.33
N ARG A 472 -5.98 -20.34 11.87
CA ARG A 472 -6.91 -19.20 11.95
C ARG A 472 -6.42 -18.07 12.84
N LEU A 473 -5.63 -18.37 13.89
CA LEU A 473 -5.00 -17.36 14.74
C LEU A 473 -3.82 -16.66 14.06
N ASN A 474 -3.14 -17.35 13.13
CA ASN A 474 -1.92 -16.87 12.47
C ASN A 474 -2.12 -16.65 10.96
N ALA A 475 -3.36 -16.62 10.47
CA ALA A 475 -3.63 -16.36 9.07
C ALA A 475 -3.21 -14.92 8.71
N GLY A 476 -2.32 -14.79 7.75
CA GLY A 476 -1.79 -13.52 7.25
C GLY A 476 -0.40 -13.69 6.67
N ILE A 477 -0.06 -12.84 5.72
CA ILE A 477 1.22 -12.86 4.99
C ILE A 477 2.14 -11.71 5.39
N ILE A 478 1.66 -10.79 6.20
CA ILE A 478 2.44 -9.68 6.73
C ILE A 478 3.05 -10.15 8.05
N VAL A 479 4.36 -10.37 8.03
CA VAL A 479 5.12 -10.58 9.27
C VAL A 479 5.47 -9.20 9.81
N GLU A 480 4.82 -8.79 10.88
CA GLU A 480 5.17 -7.55 11.57
C GLU A 480 6.50 -7.75 12.30
N ALA A 481 7.38 -6.71 12.26
CA ALA A 481 8.53 -6.68 13.14
C ALA A 481 8.05 -6.72 14.60
N PRO A 482 8.83 -7.32 15.52
CA PRO A 482 8.50 -7.27 16.93
C PRO A 482 8.33 -5.83 17.42
N MET A 483 7.23 -5.55 18.11
CA MET A 483 6.83 -4.20 18.50
C MET A 483 6.62 -4.13 20.01
N LEU A 484 7.07 -3.03 20.63
CA LEU A 484 6.76 -2.67 22.01
C LEU A 484 5.63 -1.65 22.06
N ASP A 485 4.69 -1.84 22.97
CA ASP A 485 3.63 -0.89 23.24
C ASP A 485 4.17 0.29 24.07
N VAL A 486 4.04 1.50 23.53
CA VAL A 486 4.38 2.74 24.25
C VAL A 486 3.17 3.19 25.06
N ARG A 487 3.31 3.22 26.39
CA ARG A 487 2.22 3.61 27.28
C ARG A 487 2.69 4.38 28.51
N PHE A 488 1.81 5.24 29.02
CA PHE A 488 2.00 5.87 30.32
C PHE A 488 1.76 4.87 31.46
N LYS A 489 2.30 5.17 32.63
CA LYS A 489 2.11 4.37 33.86
C LYS A 489 0.63 4.17 34.24
N ASN A 490 -0.26 5.11 33.89
CA ASN A 490 -1.70 5.00 34.08
C ASN A 490 -2.41 4.06 33.07
N GLY A 491 -1.67 3.38 32.20
CA GLY A 491 -2.19 2.45 31.21
C GLY A 491 -2.60 3.09 29.87
N ARG A 492 -2.61 4.43 29.74
CA ARG A 492 -2.93 5.10 28.46
C ARG A 492 -1.89 4.76 27.41
N ARG A 493 -2.34 4.13 26.31
CA ARG A 493 -1.50 3.71 25.20
C ARG A 493 -1.35 4.84 24.18
N LEU A 494 -0.11 5.08 23.74
CA LEU A 494 0.21 6.08 22.72
C LEU A 494 0.36 5.44 21.33
N GLY A 495 0.88 4.22 21.27
CA GLY A 495 1.13 3.50 20.04
C GLY A 495 2.17 2.41 20.22
N LYS A 496 2.93 2.11 19.14
CA LYS A 496 3.95 1.06 19.12
C LYS A 496 5.26 1.57 18.51
N VAL A 497 6.39 1.09 19.04
CA VAL A 497 7.72 1.26 18.44
C VAL A 497 8.33 -0.11 18.16
N GLU A 498 9.25 -0.19 17.20
CA GLU A 498 9.97 -1.44 16.93
C GLU A 498 10.83 -1.85 18.12
N GLU A 499 10.83 -3.15 18.45
CA GLU A 499 11.65 -3.72 19.54
C GLU A 499 13.13 -3.38 19.36
N ALA A 500 13.63 -3.39 18.11
CA ALA A 500 15.01 -3.01 17.77
C ALA A 500 15.37 -1.59 18.24
N PHE A 501 14.43 -0.66 18.22
CA PHE A 501 14.60 0.68 18.78
C PHE A 501 14.44 0.65 20.31
N GLY A 502 13.39 0.02 20.80
CA GLY A 502 13.08 -0.02 22.24
C GLY A 502 14.16 -0.71 23.08
N SER A 503 14.82 -1.74 22.54
CA SER A 503 15.90 -2.46 23.22
C SER A 503 17.19 -1.63 23.41
N GLN A 504 17.33 -0.53 22.67
CA GLN A 504 18.45 0.41 22.82
C GLN A 504 18.19 1.49 23.87
N LEU A 505 17.00 1.51 24.47
CA LEU A 505 16.57 2.51 25.44
C LEU A 505 16.83 2.03 26.87
N SER A 506 17.29 2.95 27.69
CA SER A 506 17.44 2.78 29.14
C SER A 506 16.52 3.73 29.92
N PRO A 507 16.17 3.41 31.16
CA PRO A 507 15.45 4.36 32.01
C PRO A 507 16.17 5.71 32.09
N GLY A 508 15.44 6.80 31.87
CA GLY A 508 15.96 8.17 31.78
C GLY A 508 16.24 8.65 30.35
N ASP A 509 16.34 7.77 29.36
CA ASP A 509 16.45 8.17 27.96
C ASP A 509 15.18 8.87 27.48
N THR A 510 15.34 9.82 26.55
CA THR A 510 14.23 10.58 25.99
C THR A 510 14.10 10.37 24.49
N PHE A 511 12.85 10.22 24.02
CA PHE A 511 12.55 10.11 22.61
C PHE A 511 11.25 10.83 22.25
N PHE A 512 11.12 11.24 20.99
CA PHE A 512 9.96 11.93 20.48
C PHE A 512 9.00 10.93 19.81
N PHE A 513 7.74 10.90 20.25
CA PHE A 513 6.73 9.98 19.71
C PHE A 513 5.32 10.48 19.97
N ALA A 514 4.41 10.30 18.99
CA ALA A 514 3.01 10.72 19.06
C ALA A 514 2.85 12.22 19.39
N GLY A 515 3.75 13.06 18.87
CA GLY A 515 3.76 14.48 19.10
C GLY A 515 4.29 14.91 20.49
N LEU A 516 4.83 13.98 21.28
CA LEU A 516 5.28 14.24 22.66
C LEU A 516 6.76 13.91 22.84
N SER A 517 7.46 14.71 23.64
CA SER A 517 8.75 14.30 24.21
C SER A 517 8.48 13.39 25.40
N LEU A 518 9.02 12.18 25.36
CA LEU A 518 8.79 11.11 26.33
C LEU A 518 10.11 10.69 26.97
N GLU A 519 10.10 10.46 28.29
CA GLU A 519 11.20 9.87 29.02
C GLU A 519 10.85 8.44 29.43
N VAL A 520 11.77 7.50 29.20
CA VAL A 520 11.61 6.09 29.55
C VAL A 520 11.70 5.93 31.07
N GLU A 521 10.67 5.37 31.68
CA GLU A 521 10.70 4.97 33.08
C GLU A 521 11.15 3.51 33.24
N ARG A 522 10.67 2.62 32.35
CA ARG A 522 10.95 1.19 32.39
C ARG A 522 10.71 0.53 31.03
N VAL A 523 11.58 -0.41 30.70
CA VAL A 523 11.41 -1.31 29.54
C VAL A 523 10.94 -2.67 30.05
N GLU A 524 9.82 -3.16 29.56
CA GLU A 524 9.25 -4.48 29.85
C GLU A 524 9.31 -5.34 28.58
N LEU A 525 8.98 -6.63 28.69
CA LEU A 525 9.06 -7.59 27.58
C LEU A 525 8.23 -7.14 26.36
N THR A 526 7.06 -6.56 26.58
CA THR A 526 6.11 -6.13 25.53
C THR A 526 5.80 -4.63 25.56
N ASP A 527 6.30 -3.92 26.58
CA ASP A 527 5.87 -2.56 26.87
C ASP A 527 7.04 -1.63 27.17
N LEU A 528 6.91 -0.40 26.71
CA LEU A 528 7.77 0.72 27.02
C LEU A 528 6.96 1.71 27.87
N ILE A 529 7.24 1.73 29.17
CA ILE A 529 6.56 2.61 30.12
C ILE A 529 7.25 3.97 30.11
N VAL A 530 6.48 5.02 29.86
CA VAL A 530 7.00 6.37 29.66
C VAL A 530 6.26 7.41 30.48
N ARG A 531 6.92 8.57 30.64
CA ARG A 531 6.30 9.81 31.14
C ARG A 531 6.57 10.96 30.18
N ALA A 532 5.75 12.02 30.24
CA ALA A 532 6.02 13.24 29.49
C ALA A 532 7.29 13.92 30.02
N SER A 533 8.08 14.49 29.11
CA SER A 533 9.34 15.16 29.43
C SER A 533 9.46 16.48 28.65
N ALA A 534 10.13 17.46 29.21
CA ALA A 534 10.50 18.69 28.52
C ALA A 534 11.95 18.66 28.00
N LYS A 535 12.68 17.54 28.21
CA LYS A 535 14.07 17.40 27.79
C LYS A 535 14.15 17.23 26.27
N GLN A 536 15.32 17.56 25.72
CA GLN A 536 15.63 17.25 24.32
C GLN A 536 15.52 15.73 24.09
N ALA A 537 14.86 15.33 23.00
CA ALA A 537 14.53 13.95 22.72
C ALA A 537 15.07 13.52 21.35
N ARG A 538 15.53 12.28 21.25
CA ARG A 538 15.90 11.66 19.96
C ARG A 538 14.65 11.18 19.21
N TYR A 539 14.72 11.10 17.91
CA TYR A 539 13.62 10.56 17.09
C TYR A 539 13.64 9.04 17.07
N VAL A 540 12.43 8.45 16.97
CA VAL A 540 12.28 7.01 16.82
C VAL A 540 12.86 6.60 15.46
N SER A 541 13.79 5.65 15.48
CA SER A 541 14.28 4.99 14.28
C SER A 541 13.40 3.79 13.96
N TYR A 542 12.93 3.71 12.71
CA TYR A 542 12.15 2.59 12.19
C TYR A 542 12.95 1.88 11.10
N MET A 543 13.12 0.57 11.25
CA MET A 543 13.78 -0.29 10.25
C MET A 543 12.82 -0.81 9.19
N GLY A 544 11.55 -0.38 9.21
CA GLY A 544 10.49 -0.84 8.31
C GLY A 544 10.80 -0.72 6.83
N ALA A 545 9.90 -1.21 5.98
CA ALA A 545 10.06 -1.20 4.52
C ALA A 545 10.44 0.19 4.00
N ARG A 546 11.61 0.28 3.36
CA ARG A 546 12.06 1.48 2.66
C ARG A 546 11.25 1.63 1.37
N LEU A 547 10.87 2.86 1.05
CA LEU A 547 10.34 3.18 -0.27
C LEU A 547 11.50 3.15 -1.25
N ALA A 548 11.49 2.18 -2.17
CA ALA A 548 12.47 2.14 -3.25
C ALA A 548 12.14 3.21 -4.31
N ILE A 549 13.19 3.76 -4.92
CA ILE A 549 13.02 4.55 -6.14
C ILE A 549 12.57 3.64 -7.29
N THR A 550 11.68 4.14 -8.15
CA THR A 550 11.26 3.40 -9.33
C THR A 550 12.32 3.46 -10.44
N SER A 551 12.33 2.45 -11.32
CA SER A 551 13.28 2.41 -12.46
C SER A 551 13.11 3.64 -13.35
N THR A 552 11.89 4.07 -13.62
CA THR A 552 11.59 5.29 -14.41
C THR A 552 12.31 6.52 -13.84
N LEU A 553 12.21 6.75 -12.52
CA LEU A 553 12.88 7.89 -11.91
C LEU A 553 14.40 7.72 -11.86
N ALA A 554 14.90 6.52 -11.58
CA ALA A 554 16.34 6.23 -11.56
C ALA A 554 16.98 6.50 -12.93
N ASP A 555 16.35 6.07 -14.01
CA ASP A 555 16.82 6.30 -15.38
C ASP A 555 16.80 7.79 -15.75
N ARG A 556 15.73 8.52 -15.38
CA ARG A 556 15.68 9.98 -15.59
C ARG A 556 16.78 10.71 -14.81
N VAL A 557 17.03 10.33 -13.57
CA VAL A 557 18.13 10.90 -12.77
C VAL A 557 19.49 10.63 -13.44
N ARG A 558 19.72 9.43 -13.99
CA ARG A 558 20.94 9.12 -14.78
C ARG A 558 21.09 10.05 -15.98
N VAL A 559 19.98 10.29 -16.73
CA VAL A 559 19.98 11.23 -17.85
C VAL A 559 20.30 12.66 -17.37
N PHE A 560 19.68 13.12 -16.28
CA PHE A 560 19.95 14.44 -15.71
C PHE A 560 21.40 14.63 -15.29
N LEU A 561 22.02 13.61 -14.71
CA LEU A 561 23.42 13.64 -14.34
C LEU A 561 24.33 13.77 -15.58
N HIS A 562 24.06 13.01 -16.63
CA HIS A 562 24.92 12.93 -17.81
C HIS A 562 24.70 14.06 -18.80
N ASP A 563 23.45 14.48 -19.05
CA ASP A 563 23.10 15.51 -20.05
C ASP A 563 23.26 16.92 -19.47
N ARG A 564 24.40 17.54 -19.73
CA ARG A 564 24.68 18.94 -19.31
C ARG A 564 23.66 19.96 -19.79
N SER A 565 22.93 19.69 -20.87
CA SER A 565 21.90 20.62 -21.36
C SER A 565 20.76 20.78 -20.35
N GLN A 566 20.48 19.75 -19.55
CA GLN A 566 19.47 19.75 -18.49
C GLN A 566 19.88 20.62 -17.29
N TRP A 567 21.16 20.79 -17.04
CA TRP A 567 21.67 21.50 -15.86
C TRP A 567 21.23 22.96 -15.80
N ARG A 568 20.90 23.57 -16.95
CA ARG A 568 20.35 24.93 -17.01
C ARG A 568 19.00 25.09 -16.29
N ARG A 569 18.27 24.00 -16.11
CA ARG A 569 16.97 23.96 -15.43
C ARG A 569 17.10 23.84 -13.91
N PHE A 570 18.30 23.57 -13.42
CA PHE A 570 18.55 23.33 -12.00
C PHE A 570 19.01 24.59 -11.29
N PRO A 571 18.72 24.73 -9.98
CA PRO A 571 19.25 25.79 -9.15
C PRO A 571 20.76 25.85 -9.21
N ASP A 572 21.32 27.04 -8.97
CA ASP A 572 22.76 27.27 -9.08
C ASP A 572 23.59 26.34 -8.19
N ASP A 573 23.14 26.08 -6.99
CA ASP A 573 23.83 25.21 -6.03
C ASP A 573 23.80 23.73 -6.43
N VAL A 574 22.75 23.25 -7.10
CA VAL A 574 22.70 21.90 -7.67
C VAL A 574 23.63 21.80 -8.88
N ARG A 575 23.62 22.84 -9.75
CA ARG A 575 24.52 22.90 -10.91
C ARG A 575 26.01 22.95 -10.47
N GLU A 576 26.36 23.81 -9.53
CA GLU A 576 27.71 23.90 -8.95
C GLU A 576 28.19 22.53 -8.41
N TRP A 577 27.28 21.80 -7.75
CA TRP A 577 27.59 20.48 -7.23
C TRP A 577 27.90 19.46 -8.33
N LEU A 578 27.13 19.44 -9.42
CA LEU A 578 27.38 18.58 -10.59
C LEU A 578 28.69 18.94 -11.29
N GLU A 579 28.99 20.22 -11.44
CA GLU A 579 30.26 20.71 -12.00
C GLU A 579 31.47 20.31 -11.13
N VAL A 580 31.31 20.26 -9.80
CA VAL A 580 32.35 19.78 -8.89
C VAL A 580 32.57 18.27 -9.08
N GLN A 581 31.48 17.48 -9.19
CA GLN A 581 31.57 16.04 -9.43
C GLN A 581 32.32 15.75 -10.74
N GLU A 582 31.94 16.39 -11.83
CA GLU A 582 32.58 16.21 -13.13
C GLU A 582 34.08 16.60 -13.13
N ARG A 583 34.43 17.66 -12.42
CA ARG A 583 35.82 18.15 -12.33
C ARG A 583 36.66 17.27 -11.41
N ARG A 584 36.12 16.65 -10.38
CA ARG A 584 36.83 15.87 -9.37
C ARG A 584 36.87 14.38 -9.68
N SER A 585 35.90 13.88 -10.44
CA SER A 585 35.76 12.50 -10.80
C SER A 585 35.17 12.36 -12.22
N ALA A 586 34.16 11.53 -12.40
CA ALA A 586 33.44 11.36 -13.65
C ALA A 586 31.92 11.33 -13.40
N ILE A 587 31.16 11.66 -14.45
CA ILE A 587 29.72 11.39 -14.51
C ILE A 587 29.51 10.35 -15.62
N PRO A 588 29.10 9.12 -15.30
CA PRO A 588 28.96 8.06 -16.30
C PRO A 588 27.77 8.33 -17.22
N ALA A 589 27.84 7.84 -18.46
CA ALA A 589 26.67 7.78 -19.32
C ALA A 589 25.63 6.78 -18.75
N PRO A 590 24.34 6.90 -19.11
CA PRO A 590 23.28 6.06 -18.52
C PRO A 590 23.51 4.54 -18.59
N ALA A 591 24.23 4.06 -19.62
CA ALA A 591 24.59 2.65 -19.79
C ALA A 591 25.94 2.25 -19.16
N GLN A 592 26.61 3.16 -18.47
CA GLN A 592 27.92 2.91 -17.87
C GLN A 592 27.80 2.76 -16.35
N LEU A 593 28.69 1.94 -15.76
CA LEU A 593 28.87 1.81 -14.33
C LEU A 593 30.13 2.58 -13.90
N LEU A 594 29.98 3.53 -13.00
CA LEU A 594 31.11 4.17 -12.33
C LEU A 594 31.46 3.37 -11.07
N VAL A 595 32.73 2.98 -10.97
CA VAL A 595 33.31 2.41 -9.74
C VAL A 595 34.50 3.27 -9.34
N GLU A 596 34.47 3.80 -8.12
CA GLU A 596 35.53 4.60 -7.56
C GLU A 596 36.22 3.85 -6.41
N THR A 597 37.54 3.95 -6.33
CA THR A 597 38.31 3.43 -5.20
C THR A 597 39.21 4.52 -4.63
N PHE A 598 39.18 4.68 -3.32
CA PHE A 598 39.97 5.73 -2.66
C PHE A 598 40.30 5.35 -1.21
N PRO A 599 41.44 5.86 -0.67
CA PRO A 599 41.74 5.75 0.76
C PRO A 599 40.96 6.81 1.55
N HIS A 600 40.36 6.41 2.67
CA HIS A 600 39.71 7.31 3.61
C HIS A 600 39.83 6.74 5.04
N GLU A 601 40.21 7.58 6.01
CA GLU A 601 40.40 7.21 7.43
C GLU A 601 41.22 5.94 7.67
N GLY A 602 42.32 5.79 6.88
CA GLY A 602 43.21 4.64 6.99
C GLY A 602 42.68 3.32 6.43
N LYS A 603 41.56 3.37 5.70
CA LYS A 603 40.93 2.22 5.03
C LYS A 603 40.83 2.49 3.53
N HIS A 604 40.66 1.42 2.75
CA HIS A 604 40.33 1.52 1.34
C HIS A 604 38.82 1.37 1.14
N HIS A 605 38.23 2.28 0.39
CA HIS A 605 36.82 2.27 0.04
C HIS A 605 36.65 1.99 -1.46
N MET A 606 35.63 1.24 -1.79
CA MET A 606 35.15 1.05 -3.15
C MET A 606 33.67 1.47 -3.19
N VAL A 607 33.32 2.35 -4.12
CA VAL A 607 31.92 2.77 -4.32
C VAL A 607 31.51 2.46 -5.76
N ALA A 608 30.42 1.75 -5.93
CA ALA A 608 29.84 1.44 -7.24
C ALA A 608 28.45 2.10 -7.36
N TYR A 609 28.25 2.89 -8.41
CA TYR A 609 27.02 3.66 -8.67
C TYR A 609 26.22 3.00 -9.79
N SER A 610 25.41 1.99 -9.45
CA SER A 610 24.64 1.23 -10.45
C SER A 610 23.19 1.69 -10.62
N PHE A 611 22.62 2.42 -9.67
CA PHE A 611 21.26 2.97 -9.69
C PHE A 611 20.14 1.91 -9.78
N GLU A 612 20.41 0.66 -9.37
CA GLU A 612 19.47 -0.47 -9.48
C GLU A 612 18.58 -0.66 -8.23
N GLY A 613 18.66 0.28 -7.29
CA GLY A 613 17.86 0.27 -6.08
C GLY A 613 18.47 -0.55 -4.93
N TRP A 614 18.02 -0.25 -3.74
CA TRP A 614 18.58 -0.78 -2.50
C TRP A 614 18.59 -2.32 -2.42
N ASN A 615 17.54 -2.99 -2.86
CA ASN A 615 17.45 -4.47 -2.81
C ASN A 615 18.52 -5.15 -3.68
N ALA A 616 18.72 -4.63 -4.89
CA ALA A 616 19.76 -5.12 -5.80
C ALA A 616 21.15 -4.85 -5.21
N HIS A 617 21.38 -3.66 -4.66
CA HIS A 617 22.64 -3.28 -4.03
C HIS A 617 22.96 -4.10 -2.78
N GLN A 618 21.97 -4.46 -1.97
CA GLN A 618 22.16 -5.37 -0.84
C GLN A 618 22.64 -6.76 -1.31
N SER A 619 21.97 -7.32 -2.31
CA SER A 619 22.36 -8.62 -2.87
C SER A 619 23.75 -8.56 -3.49
N LEU A 620 24.02 -7.52 -4.26
CA LEU A 620 25.33 -7.30 -4.91
C LEU A 620 26.42 -7.07 -3.88
N GLY A 621 26.17 -6.30 -2.83
CA GLY A 621 27.08 -6.05 -1.73
C GLY A 621 27.51 -7.33 -1.02
N MET A 622 26.54 -8.21 -0.70
CA MET A 622 26.82 -9.53 -0.12
C MET A 622 27.69 -10.40 -1.04
N LEU A 623 27.38 -10.44 -2.34
CA LEU A 623 28.14 -11.21 -3.33
C LEU A 623 29.57 -10.67 -3.51
N ILE A 624 29.73 -9.35 -3.60
CA ILE A 624 31.06 -8.71 -3.73
C ILE A 624 31.87 -8.93 -2.48
N THR A 625 31.30 -8.73 -1.28
CA THR A 625 31.98 -9.00 0.00
C THR A 625 32.52 -10.42 0.05
N ARG A 626 31.68 -11.40 -0.33
CA ARG A 626 32.11 -12.81 -0.35
C ARG A 626 33.24 -13.08 -1.36
N ARG A 627 33.19 -12.45 -2.53
CA ARG A 627 34.28 -12.56 -3.52
C ARG A 627 35.57 -11.91 -3.04
N MET A 628 35.47 -10.74 -2.37
CA MET A 628 36.63 -10.07 -1.75
C MET A 628 37.27 -10.93 -0.67
N GLU A 629 36.45 -11.56 0.20
CA GLU A 629 36.96 -12.53 1.20
C GLU A 629 37.75 -13.68 0.53
N ASN A 630 37.16 -14.28 -0.50
CA ASN A 630 37.80 -15.38 -1.24
C ASN A 630 39.09 -14.94 -1.95
N ALA A 631 39.20 -13.67 -2.32
CA ALA A 631 40.39 -13.06 -2.90
C ALA A 631 41.42 -12.58 -1.83
N GLY A 632 41.12 -12.75 -0.53
CA GLY A 632 42.02 -12.36 0.57
C GLY A 632 42.04 -10.87 0.91
N LEU A 633 41.05 -10.08 0.41
CA LEU A 633 41.02 -8.62 0.59
C LEU A 633 40.44 -8.16 1.94
N LYS A 634 39.96 -9.05 2.78
CA LYS A 634 39.48 -8.79 4.16
C LYS A 634 38.47 -7.61 4.24
N PRO A 635 37.32 -7.66 3.56
CA PRO A 635 36.31 -6.61 3.61
C PRO A 635 35.80 -6.44 5.04
N LEU A 636 35.54 -5.21 5.46
CA LEU A 636 34.98 -4.89 6.78
C LEU A 636 33.46 -4.93 6.80
N GLY A 637 32.81 -4.69 5.66
CA GLY A 637 31.39 -4.64 5.49
C GLY A 637 31.01 -3.80 4.27
N PHE A 638 29.72 -3.62 4.05
CA PHE A 638 29.23 -2.74 2.98
C PHE A 638 28.00 -1.94 3.45
N VAL A 639 27.76 -0.83 2.78
CA VAL A 639 26.56 0.01 2.91
C VAL A 639 25.94 0.18 1.53
N ALA A 640 24.63 0.12 1.46
CA ALA A 640 23.88 0.29 0.21
C ALA A 640 22.75 1.32 0.36
N ASN A 641 22.48 2.05 -0.74
CA ASN A 641 21.33 2.91 -0.89
C ASN A 641 20.65 2.64 -2.26
N ASP A 642 19.73 3.49 -2.70
CA ASP A 642 19.04 3.29 -3.99
C ASP A 642 19.95 3.50 -5.20
N TYR A 643 21.09 4.18 -5.06
CA TYR A 643 21.96 4.63 -6.16
C TYR A 643 23.27 3.89 -6.26
N GLY A 644 23.74 3.27 -5.19
CA GLY A 644 25.00 2.59 -5.16
C GLY A 644 25.26 1.81 -3.88
N LEU A 645 26.43 1.19 -3.89
CA LEU A 645 26.97 0.46 -2.75
C LEU A 645 28.43 0.87 -2.48
N ALA A 646 28.81 0.90 -1.21
CA ALA A 646 30.15 1.22 -0.77
C ALA A 646 30.69 0.14 0.15
#